data_bae4c354bffbe70a6bb5cb833414f936
#
_entry.id   bae4c354bffbe70a6bb5cb833414f936
#
_cell.length_a   1.000
_cell.length_b   1.000
_cell.length_c   1.000
_cell.angle_alpha   90.00
_cell.angle_beta   90.00
_cell.angle_gamma   90.00
#
_symmetry.space_group_name_H-M   'P 1'
#
loop_
_entity.id
_entity.type
_entity.pdbx_description
1 polymer ?
#
loop_
_entity_poly.entity_id
_entity_poly.type
_entity_poly.pdbx_seq_one_letter_code
_entity_poly.pdbx_strand_id
1 'polypeptide(L)'
;MKDTEIPKDKNIKLISMHDEMSSSYLSYAMSVIVSRALPDVRDGLKPVHRRILFAMYKGGYDWSKQFRKSARIVGDVIGKYHPHGDQSVYDALVRMVQDFSMSLPLVQGQGNFGSIDGDPAAAMRYTETRLAKVSQYLIDDIEKDTIEYKSNYDETEKEPSVLPAQYPNLLVNGAGGIAVGMATSIPPHNLGEIIDGTLALIENKDIKIKELMKHIPGPDFPTGGVIIGKEIIKAGYNVGRGSFKIRGEISVEAQKNGRERLVITSVPYQVNKSVLNERIAQLVREKKIEGIKDIRDESNREGIRVAIDLRNGVEPETIKRLLYKNTSIESSFGFNTLAIVDGKPKICNLKEFLTNFLTFREDVVIKKTKFDLKKAEDRAHILIGLSVSVENLDKIIKIIRSSKTPDDAKKSLLNTKWKINKSLKLISLVEDKKGKNLYSLSDPQVIAILELRLQKLTALGINEIEVEIKKLADLIKGYKKIINSKKELLNVISEELKTIKEKFAVPRRTKIIDAILNYDIEETIQKESVIITVTLQGYIKRGALSSVKQQKRGGKGKSGITTRDEDSVVQTLSVNTHTSVLFFSTEGLVYKIKAWKIPEGSTTSKGKSLFNILPLKNHQSISSIMPFPDDESDTKNLQIVFATAKGKVRKNSLEDFSSINSAGKIAIKLDPNDKIVGVEICKDDQDVMLSTKNGKCIRFESKKLRIFKGRSSKGIKGIELSPNDEIVSLSITNKEKIKKDTKSDGRFVLSITENGYGKKTLNNEYRVINRGGKGIIGIVNSPRNGSICSSFPVIEGDDVMISTNKGRVIRVAVKEIRTAGRNTQGVRIIKLSGDEKVVSAIKIDDNLE
;
A
#
# COMPACT_ATOMS: atom_id res chain seq x y z
N MET A 1 -28.66 -15.12 -41.57
CA MET A 1 -29.02 -14.07 -40.58
C MET A 1 -29.68 -13.00 -41.42
N LYS A 2 -30.97 -12.70 -41.20
CA LYS A 2 -31.68 -11.65 -41.96
C LYS A 2 -31.10 -10.27 -41.58
N ASP A 3 -30.64 -9.55 -42.60
CA ASP A 3 -30.25 -8.15 -42.47
C ASP A 3 -31.45 -7.37 -41.96
N THR A 4 -31.35 -6.88 -40.71
CA THR A 4 -32.32 -5.97 -40.10
C THR A 4 -32.07 -4.63 -40.74
N GLU A 5 -32.99 -4.17 -41.62
CA GLU A 5 -32.97 -2.82 -42.22
C GLU A 5 -32.97 -1.76 -41.08
N ILE A 6 -31.92 -0.96 -41.08
CA ILE A 6 -31.73 0.13 -40.13
C ILE A 6 -32.67 1.26 -40.52
N PRO A 7 -33.51 1.78 -39.62
CA PRO A 7 -34.42 2.90 -39.92
C PRO A 7 -33.63 4.14 -40.41
N LYS A 8 -33.99 4.67 -41.56
CA LYS A 8 -33.41 5.89 -42.16
C LYS A 8 -33.98 7.20 -41.51
N ASP A 9 -34.14 7.21 -40.21
CA ASP A 9 -34.51 8.39 -39.51
C ASP A 9 -33.26 9.26 -39.25
N LYS A 10 -33.24 10.49 -39.79
CA LYS A 10 -32.11 11.43 -39.69
C LYS A 10 -31.73 11.80 -38.26
N ASN A 11 -32.60 11.50 -37.30
CA ASN A 11 -32.38 11.77 -35.86
C ASN A 11 -31.78 10.59 -35.10
N ILE A 12 -31.61 9.43 -35.73
CA ILE A 12 -31.03 8.25 -35.11
C ILE A 12 -29.53 8.16 -35.47
N LYS A 13 -28.69 8.39 -34.50
CA LYS A 13 -27.22 8.20 -34.62
C LYS A 13 -26.86 6.79 -34.23
N LEU A 14 -26.32 6.03 -35.18
CA LEU A 14 -25.75 4.70 -34.88
C LEU A 14 -24.43 4.86 -34.13
N ILE A 15 -24.38 4.31 -32.95
CA ILE A 15 -23.18 4.27 -32.09
C ILE A 15 -22.82 2.80 -31.88
N SER A 16 -21.54 2.46 -32.00
CA SER A 16 -21.04 1.12 -31.67
C SER A 16 -21.29 0.84 -30.19
N MET A 17 -21.85 -0.33 -29.86
CA MET A 17 -22.06 -0.73 -28.47
C MET A 17 -20.74 -0.71 -27.68
N HIS A 18 -19.63 -1.10 -28.32
CA HIS A 18 -18.29 -1.05 -27.69
C HIS A 18 -17.89 0.39 -27.35
N ASP A 19 -18.09 1.35 -28.26
CA ASP A 19 -17.69 2.74 -28.05
C ASP A 19 -18.56 3.41 -26.99
N GLU A 20 -19.88 3.14 -27.01
CA GLU A 20 -20.81 3.65 -25.99
C GLU A 20 -20.49 3.07 -24.61
N MET A 21 -20.30 1.75 -24.50
CA MET A 21 -19.92 1.13 -23.23
C MET A 21 -18.57 1.64 -22.73
N SER A 22 -17.59 1.80 -23.61
CA SER A 22 -16.26 2.31 -23.25
C SER A 22 -16.33 3.74 -22.74
N SER A 23 -17.07 4.61 -23.45
CA SER A 23 -17.26 6.02 -23.10
C SER A 23 -18.03 6.17 -21.78
N SER A 24 -19.14 5.46 -21.65
CA SER A 24 -20.00 5.49 -20.46
C SER A 24 -19.28 4.94 -19.23
N TYR A 25 -18.53 3.83 -19.40
CA TYR A 25 -17.72 3.25 -18.31
C TYR A 25 -16.59 4.18 -17.88
N LEU A 26 -15.90 4.81 -18.83
CA LEU A 26 -14.86 5.80 -18.53
C LEU A 26 -15.43 7.00 -17.77
N SER A 27 -16.57 7.53 -18.22
CA SER A 27 -17.27 8.65 -17.55
C SER A 27 -17.68 8.28 -16.12
N TYR A 28 -18.27 7.09 -15.95
CA TYR A 28 -18.61 6.56 -14.63
C TYR A 28 -17.36 6.37 -13.75
N ALA A 29 -16.31 5.77 -14.28
CA ALA A 29 -15.05 5.56 -13.54
C ALA A 29 -14.45 6.88 -13.09
N MET A 30 -14.39 7.90 -13.97
CA MET A 30 -13.89 9.22 -13.63
C MET A 30 -14.74 9.90 -12.56
N SER A 31 -16.06 9.81 -12.64
CA SER A 31 -16.98 10.33 -11.62
C SER A 31 -16.73 9.67 -10.26
N VAL A 32 -16.61 8.33 -10.22
CA VAL A 32 -16.34 7.60 -8.97
C VAL A 32 -14.98 7.97 -8.40
N ILE A 33 -13.95 8.12 -9.23
CA ILE A 33 -12.59 8.46 -8.81
C ILE A 33 -12.55 9.88 -8.22
N VAL A 34 -13.00 10.89 -9.00
CA VAL A 34 -12.80 12.31 -8.66
C VAL A 34 -13.88 12.81 -7.71
N SER A 35 -15.14 12.37 -7.89
CA SER A 35 -16.29 12.96 -7.20
C SER A 35 -16.91 12.10 -6.10
N ARG A 36 -16.33 10.97 -5.75
CA ARG A 36 -16.91 10.07 -4.71
C ARG A 36 -15.89 9.44 -3.77
N ALA A 37 -14.92 8.67 -4.29
CA ALA A 37 -14.16 7.72 -3.48
C ALA A 37 -12.86 8.29 -2.91
N LEU A 38 -12.19 9.19 -3.64
CA LEU A 38 -10.88 9.70 -3.25
C LEU A 38 -10.98 11.06 -2.53
N PRO A 39 -10.12 11.30 -1.52
CA PRO A 39 -10.03 12.59 -0.85
C PRO A 39 -9.26 13.61 -1.70
N ASP A 40 -9.59 14.88 -1.55
CA ASP A 40 -8.80 15.99 -2.09
C ASP A 40 -7.59 16.25 -1.17
N VAL A 41 -6.42 16.45 -1.75
CA VAL A 41 -5.17 16.69 -0.99
C VAL A 41 -5.21 17.96 -0.15
N ARG A 42 -5.99 18.96 -0.58
CA ARG A 42 -6.06 20.31 0.01
C ARG A 42 -6.78 20.34 1.35
N ASP A 43 -7.97 19.70 1.45
CA ASP A 43 -8.78 19.68 2.67
C ASP A 43 -8.92 18.29 3.30
N GLY A 44 -8.43 17.24 2.61
CA GLY A 44 -8.47 15.87 3.11
C GLY A 44 -9.84 15.23 3.15
N LEU A 45 -10.82 15.78 2.46
CA LEU A 45 -12.22 15.37 2.54
C LEU A 45 -12.68 14.73 1.24
N LYS A 46 -13.53 13.72 1.37
CA LYS A 46 -14.36 13.24 0.28
C LYS A 46 -15.54 14.21 0.09
N PRO A 47 -16.17 14.23 -1.09
CA PRO A 47 -17.32 15.13 -1.33
C PRO A 47 -18.44 15.02 -0.29
N VAL A 48 -18.80 13.82 0.15
CA VAL A 48 -19.84 13.63 1.17
C VAL A 48 -19.47 14.28 2.51
N HIS A 49 -18.22 14.13 2.98
CA HIS A 49 -17.76 14.74 4.23
C HIS A 49 -17.77 16.26 4.14
N ARG A 50 -17.29 16.81 3.00
CA ARG A 50 -17.29 18.25 2.75
C ARG A 50 -18.70 18.83 2.74
N ARG A 51 -19.65 18.17 2.09
CA ARG A 51 -21.06 18.55 2.06
C ARG A 51 -21.72 18.54 3.42
N ILE A 52 -21.42 17.53 4.26
CA ILE A 52 -21.92 17.46 5.63
C ILE A 52 -21.41 18.65 6.45
N LEU A 53 -20.09 18.89 6.46
CA LEU A 53 -19.51 20.01 7.22
C LEU A 53 -20.03 21.36 6.73
N PHE A 54 -20.17 21.54 5.43
CA PHE A 54 -20.70 22.77 4.82
C PHE A 54 -22.18 22.98 5.16
N ALA A 55 -23.01 21.94 5.08
CA ALA A 55 -24.42 22.01 5.45
C ALA A 55 -24.57 22.36 6.94
N MET A 56 -23.76 21.76 7.81
CA MET A 56 -23.75 22.07 9.25
C MET A 56 -23.36 23.53 9.51
N TYR A 57 -22.36 24.05 8.77
CA TYR A 57 -21.93 25.44 8.86
C TYR A 57 -23.06 26.39 8.41
N LYS A 58 -23.65 26.18 7.25
CA LYS A 58 -24.77 26.98 6.72
C LYS A 58 -26.01 26.91 7.62
N GLY A 59 -26.26 25.75 8.24
CA GLY A 59 -27.33 25.59 9.22
C GLY A 59 -27.04 26.24 10.58
N GLY A 60 -25.81 26.74 10.78
CA GLY A 60 -25.37 27.36 12.05
C GLY A 60 -25.25 26.36 13.20
N TYR A 61 -24.92 25.09 12.90
CA TYR A 61 -24.75 24.01 13.91
C TYR A 61 -23.32 24.01 14.46
N ASP A 62 -22.92 25.14 14.96
CA ASP A 62 -21.59 25.44 15.51
C ASP A 62 -21.34 24.75 16.84
N TRP A 63 -20.06 24.52 17.17
CA TRP A 63 -19.59 23.94 18.43
C TRP A 63 -20.06 24.67 19.70
N SER A 64 -20.31 25.96 19.60
CA SER A 64 -20.78 26.78 20.72
C SER A 64 -22.29 26.74 20.94
N LYS A 65 -23.04 26.13 19.99
CA LYS A 65 -24.49 26.06 20.02
C LYS A 65 -25.00 24.69 20.49
N GLN A 66 -26.31 24.58 20.67
CA GLN A 66 -26.98 23.33 21.07
C GLN A 66 -26.83 22.24 20.01
N PHE A 67 -26.79 20.99 20.43
CA PHE A 67 -26.87 19.84 19.54
C PHE A 67 -28.17 19.83 18.74
N ARG A 68 -28.14 19.26 17.55
CA ARG A 68 -29.28 19.09 16.65
C ARG A 68 -29.41 17.62 16.27
N LYS A 69 -30.66 17.17 16.09
CA LYS A 69 -30.93 15.80 15.62
C LYS A 69 -30.17 15.50 14.34
N SER A 70 -29.47 14.36 14.29
CA SER A 70 -28.69 13.94 13.14
C SER A 70 -29.56 13.81 11.89
N ALA A 71 -30.84 13.39 12.04
CA ALA A 71 -31.79 13.33 10.93
C ALA A 71 -32.02 14.66 10.23
N ARG A 72 -31.98 15.80 10.95
CA ARG A 72 -32.11 17.12 10.36
C ARG A 72 -30.89 17.46 9.48
N ILE A 73 -29.70 17.17 9.99
CA ILE A 73 -28.46 17.41 9.25
C ILE A 73 -28.41 16.57 7.98
N VAL A 74 -28.76 15.28 8.11
CA VAL A 74 -28.84 14.35 6.97
C VAL A 74 -29.85 14.85 5.94
N GLY A 75 -31.03 15.31 6.39
CA GLY A 75 -32.04 15.89 5.51
C GLY A 75 -31.55 17.15 4.76
N ASP A 76 -30.87 18.07 5.47
CA ASP A 76 -30.29 19.28 4.85
C ASP A 76 -29.22 18.92 3.79
N VAL A 77 -28.42 17.89 4.04
CA VAL A 77 -27.36 17.44 3.11
C VAL A 77 -27.97 16.82 1.86
N ILE A 78 -28.95 15.92 2.02
CA ILE A 78 -29.59 15.23 0.89
C ILE A 78 -30.39 16.20 0.04
N GLY A 79 -31.17 17.03 0.70
CA GLY A 79 -32.07 17.95 0.00
C GLY A 79 -31.36 19.04 -0.79
N LYS A 80 -30.12 19.42 -0.37
CA LYS A 80 -29.42 20.55 -0.98
C LYS A 80 -28.17 20.22 -1.78
N TYR A 81 -27.45 19.16 -1.36
CA TYR A 81 -26.08 18.94 -1.89
C TYR A 81 -25.78 17.52 -2.36
N HIS A 82 -26.41 16.48 -1.76
CA HIS A 82 -25.97 15.09 -1.98
C HIS A 82 -27.14 14.17 -2.31
N PRO A 83 -27.53 14.00 -3.59
CA PRO A 83 -28.70 13.24 -4.01
C PRO A 83 -28.48 11.72 -3.94
N HIS A 84 -28.21 11.19 -2.75
CA HIS A 84 -27.97 9.77 -2.47
C HIS A 84 -28.73 9.33 -1.21
N GLY A 85 -28.73 8.03 -0.94
CA GLY A 85 -29.46 7.47 0.22
C GLY A 85 -29.03 8.07 1.57
N ASP A 86 -29.98 8.29 2.46
CA ASP A 86 -29.81 8.86 3.79
C ASP A 86 -28.84 8.08 4.68
N GLN A 87 -28.90 6.74 4.60
CA GLN A 87 -28.00 5.88 5.38
C GLN A 87 -26.54 6.15 5.06
N SER A 88 -26.18 6.37 3.78
CA SER A 88 -24.79 6.62 3.40
C SER A 88 -24.24 7.94 3.95
N VAL A 89 -25.10 8.95 4.01
CA VAL A 89 -24.78 10.27 4.60
C VAL A 89 -24.68 10.16 6.11
N TYR A 90 -25.60 9.42 6.73
CA TYR A 90 -25.56 9.18 8.16
C TYR A 90 -24.33 8.40 8.61
N ASP A 91 -23.96 7.33 7.89
CA ASP A 91 -22.75 6.54 8.20
C ASP A 91 -21.48 7.39 8.10
N ALA A 92 -21.42 8.30 7.11
CA ALA A 92 -20.31 9.24 6.99
C ALA A 92 -20.28 10.24 8.18
N LEU A 93 -21.45 10.73 8.61
CA LEU A 93 -21.57 11.60 9.78
C LEU A 93 -21.15 10.88 11.05
N VAL A 94 -21.63 9.64 11.26
CA VAL A 94 -21.28 8.77 12.40
C VAL A 94 -19.77 8.60 12.49
N ARG A 95 -19.11 8.29 11.37
CA ARG A 95 -17.66 8.10 11.34
C ARG A 95 -16.88 9.36 11.76
N MET A 96 -17.39 10.56 11.43
CA MET A 96 -16.78 11.83 11.83
C MET A 96 -16.93 12.14 13.34
N VAL A 97 -17.82 11.43 14.04
CA VAL A 97 -18.02 11.55 15.49
C VAL A 97 -17.13 10.56 16.28
N GLN A 98 -16.81 9.39 15.68
CA GLN A 98 -16.13 8.30 16.38
C GLN A 98 -14.65 8.61 16.65
N ASP A 99 -14.26 8.63 17.92
CA ASP A 99 -12.89 8.88 18.38
C ASP A 99 -11.93 7.69 18.16
N PHE A 100 -12.46 6.49 17.95
CA PHE A 100 -11.71 5.30 17.55
C PHE A 100 -11.54 5.17 16.02
N SER A 101 -12.28 5.97 15.25
CA SER A 101 -12.19 6.01 13.77
C SER A 101 -11.35 7.16 13.26
N MET A 102 -11.37 8.33 13.93
CA MET A 102 -10.65 9.54 13.54
C MET A 102 -9.70 9.97 14.66
N SER A 103 -8.47 10.36 14.31
CA SER A 103 -7.51 10.91 15.27
C SER A 103 -7.99 12.24 15.85
N LEU A 104 -8.69 13.03 15.04
CA LEU A 104 -9.26 14.32 15.38
C LEU A 104 -10.70 14.39 14.86
N PRO A 105 -11.71 13.97 15.66
CA PRO A 105 -13.11 13.98 15.25
C PRO A 105 -13.58 15.38 14.81
N LEU A 106 -14.29 15.43 13.68
CA LEU A 106 -14.74 16.68 13.08
C LEU A 106 -16.14 17.08 13.53
N VAL A 107 -16.89 16.14 14.12
CA VAL A 107 -18.24 16.33 14.60
C VAL A 107 -18.32 15.87 16.05
N GLN A 108 -19.00 16.63 16.88
CA GLN A 108 -19.36 16.21 18.23
C GLN A 108 -20.73 15.57 18.22
N GLY A 109 -20.85 14.43 18.89
CA GLY A 109 -22.10 13.68 19.00
C GLY A 109 -22.60 13.54 20.42
N GLN A 110 -23.93 13.43 20.57
CA GLN A 110 -24.63 13.05 21.79
C GLN A 110 -25.56 11.90 21.49
N GLY A 111 -25.41 10.80 22.21
CA GLY A 111 -26.12 9.53 21.98
C GLY A 111 -25.15 8.40 21.63
N ASN A 112 -25.71 7.31 21.08
CA ASN A 112 -24.91 6.13 20.68
C ASN A 112 -24.50 6.22 19.20
N PHE A 113 -23.19 6.41 18.96
CA PHE A 113 -22.57 6.44 17.62
C PHE A 113 -21.78 5.16 17.31
N GLY A 114 -22.17 4.04 17.91
CA GLY A 114 -21.46 2.76 17.77
C GLY A 114 -20.30 2.61 18.73
N SER A 115 -19.66 1.46 18.68
CA SER A 115 -18.55 1.12 19.56
C SER A 115 -17.44 0.39 18.80
N ILE A 116 -16.27 0.24 19.46
CA ILE A 116 -15.15 -0.56 18.95
C ILE A 116 -15.49 -2.07 18.90
N ASP A 117 -16.57 -2.47 19.56
CA ASP A 117 -17.12 -3.83 19.50
C ASP A 117 -17.91 -4.10 18.21
N GLY A 118 -18.07 -3.08 17.37
CA GLY A 118 -18.80 -3.19 16.10
C GLY A 118 -20.30 -2.99 16.27
N ASP A 119 -20.77 -2.52 17.42
CA ASP A 119 -22.18 -2.14 17.59
C ASP A 119 -22.51 -1.01 16.62
N PRO A 120 -23.67 -1.09 15.93
CA PRO A 120 -24.10 -0.03 15.06
C PRO A 120 -24.49 1.23 15.84
N ALA A 121 -24.39 2.38 15.18
CA ALA A 121 -24.95 3.62 15.72
C ALA A 121 -26.48 3.51 15.85
N ALA A 122 -27.05 4.18 16.84
CA ALA A 122 -28.50 4.31 16.96
C ALA A 122 -29.08 5.07 15.75
N ALA A 123 -30.35 4.84 15.43
CA ALA A 123 -30.98 5.52 14.30
C ALA A 123 -30.88 7.06 14.44
N MET A 124 -30.72 7.76 13.30
CA MET A 124 -30.44 9.21 13.22
C MET A 124 -31.45 10.12 13.92
N ARG A 125 -32.66 9.59 14.19
CA ARG A 125 -33.69 10.30 14.98
C ARG A 125 -33.39 10.37 16.48
N TYR A 126 -32.52 9.48 16.99
CA TYR A 126 -32.14 9.44 18.41
C TYR A 126 -30.84 10.17 18.68
N THR A 127 -29.91 10.18 17.73
CA THR A 127 -28.60 10.83 17.87
C THR A 127 -28.67 12.32 17.58
N GLU A 128 -27.81 13.07 18.21
CA GLU A 128 -27.68 14.52 18.03
C GLU A 128 -26.24 14.90 17.76
N THR A 129 -26.01 15.86 16.87
CA THR A 129 -24.67 16.27 16.45
C THR A 129 -24.56 17.79 16.32
N ARG A 130 -23.32 18.28 16.40
CA ARG A 130 -22.88 19.65 16.07
C ARG A 130 -21.43 19.61 15.59
N LEU A 131 -20.94 20.67 14.92
CA LEU A 131 -19.55 20.77 14.54
C LEU A 131 -18.62 20.66 15.74
N ALA A 132 -17.52 19.98 15.63
CA ALA A 132 -16.44 20.03 16.61
C ALA A 132 -15.68 21.36 16.49
N LYS A 133 -15.06 21.82 17.58
CA LYS A 133 -14.31 23.10 17.59
C LYS A 133 -13.19 23.12 16.55
N VAL A 134 -12.57 21.98 16.28
CA VAL A 134 -11.51 21.86 15.27
C VAL A 134 -12.01 22.03 13.84
N SER A 135 -13.27 21.67 13.56
CA SER A 135 -13.86 21.82 12.23
C SER A 135 -14.00 23.26 11.79
N GLN A 136 -14.03 24.19 12.77
CA GLN A 136 -14.00 25.61 12.47
C GLN A 136 -12.75 25.97 11.65
N TYR A 137 -11.58 25.39 11.98
CA TYR A 137 -10.32 25.61 11.27
C TYR A 137 -10.24 24.97 9.87
N LEU A 138 -11.24 24.17 9.49
CA LEU A 138 -11.41 23.71 8.11
C LEU A 138 -12.31 24.65 7.30
N ILE A 139 -13.19 25.43 7.97
CA ILE A 139 -14.28 26.19 7.34
C ILE A 139 -14.06 27.70 7.43
N ASP A 140 -13.32 28.15 8.44
CA ASP A 140 -13.04 29.58 8.64
C ASP A 140 -12.56 30.25 7.35
N ASP A 141 -12.98 31.49 7.17
CA ASP A 141 -12.67 32.31 6.00
C ASP A 141 -13.37 31.89 4.68
N ILE A 142 -14.29 30.92 4.71
CA ILE A 142 -15.01 30.42 3.52
C ILE A 142 -15.82 31.55 2.82
N GLU A 143 -16.27 32.58 3.56
CA GLU A 143 -17.04 33.72 3.06
C GLU A 143 -16.17 34.88 2.51
N LYS A 144 -14.85 34.68 2.49
CA LYS A 144 -13.88 35.70 2.06
C LYS A 144 -13.31 35.43 0.67
N ASP A 145 -14.10 34.86 -0.23
CA ASP A 145 -13.69 34.52 -1.60
C ASP A 145 -12.38 33.68 -1.68
N THR A 146 -12.14 32.86 -0.66
CA THR A 146 -10.91 32.07 -0.55
C THR A 146 -10.89 30.83 -1.42
N ILE A 147 -12.05 30.32 -1.77
CA ILE A 147 -12.27 29.07 -2.50
C ILE A 147 -13.26 29.27 -3.66
N GLU A 148 -13.26 28.30 -4.58
CA GLU A 148 -14.22 28.26 -5.67
C GLU A 148 -15.49 27.51 -5.28
N TYR A 149 -16.64 28.02 -5.73
CA TYR A 149 -17.93 27.38 -5.60
C TYR A 149 -18.37 26.78 -6.94
N LYS A 150 -19.04 25.65 -6.88
CA LYS A 150 -19.71 25.02 -8.02
C LYS A 150 -21.21 24.87 -7.74
N SER A 151 -22.03 24.78 -8.77
CA SER A 151 -23.46 24.46 -8.63
C SER A 151 -23.62 23.05 -8.02
N ASN A 152 -24.66 22.87 -7.23
CA ASN A 152 -25.10 21.57 -6.76
C ASN A 152 -25.74 20.76 -7.91
N TYR A 153 -26.34 19.61 -7.61
CA TYR A 153 -26.87 18.67 -8.60
C TYR A 153 -28.10 19.20 -9.40
N ASP A 154 -28.88 20.16 -8.85
CA ASP A 154 -30.06 20.76 -9.47
C ASP A 154 -29.87 22.25 -9.80
N GLU A 155 -28.68 22.80 -9.66
CA GLU A 155 -28.26 24.17 -9.91
C GLU A 155 -28.98 25.22 -9.04
N THR A 156 -29.69 24.81 -7.99
CA THR A 156 -30.42 25.71 -7.08
C THR A 156 -29.53 26.33 -6.02
N GLU A 157 -28.47 25.64 -5.62
CA GLU A 157 -27.54 26.02 -4.56
C GLU A 157 -26.08 25.93 -5.03
N LYS A 158 -25.22 26.63 -4.32
CA LYS A 158 -23.77 26.53 -4.54
C LYS A 158 -23.09 25.77 -3.42
N GLU A 159 -22.21 24.86 -3.78
CA GLU A 159 -21.37 24.12 -2.85
C GLU A 159 -19.88 24.43 -3.06
N PRO A 160 -19.04 24.39 -2.00
CA PRO A 160 -17.61 24.63 -2.13
C PRO A 160 -16.93 23.45 -2.82
N SER A 161 -16.02 23.75 -3.76
CA SER A 161 -15.19 22.74 -4.41
C SER A 161 -14.21 22.09 -3.42
N VAL A 162 -13.73 22.87 -2.44
CA VAL A 162 -12.80 22.49 -1.37
C VAL A 162 -13.04 23.40 -0.17
N LEU A 163 -12.72 22.98 1.06
CA LEU A 163 -12.74 23.84 2.24
C LEU A 163 -11.39 24.56 2.43
N PRO A 164 -11.36 25.79 2.99
CA PRO A 164 -10.13 26.58 3.19
C PRO A 164 -9.29 26.09 4.38
N ALA A 165 -9.01 24.79 4.44
CA ALA A 165 -8.37 24.11 5.57
C ALA A 165 -7.11 24.83 6.07
N GLN A 166 -6.99 25.01 7.39
CA GLN A 166 -5.85 25.66 8.04
C GLN A 166 -4.80 24.65 8.54
N TYR A 167 -5.07 23.34 8.49
CA TYR A 167 -4.13 22.27 8.83
C TYR A 167 -4.28 21.09 7.87
N PRO A 168 -3.24 20.24 7.69
CA PRO A 168 -3.25 19.12 6.75
C PRO A 168 -4.13 17.96 7.23
N ASN A 169 -5.45 18.15 7.18
CA ASN A 169 -6.44 17.21 7.69
C ASN A 169 -6.32 15.80 7.08
N LEU A 170 -5.89 15.71 5.80
CA LEU A 170 -5.71 14.41 5.13
C LEU A 170 -4.70 13.52 5.84
N LEU A 171 -3.57 14.07 6.28
CA LEU A 171 -2.57 13.32 7.02
C LEU A 171 -2.99 13.08 8.47
N VAL A 172 -3.66 14.06 9.11
CA VAL A 172 -4.08 13.94 10.51
C VAL A 172 -5.12 12.84 10.70
N ASN A 173 -6.20 12.86 9.92
CA ASN A 173 -7.29 11.90 10.05
C ASN A 173 -7.17 10.69 9.12
N GLY A 174 -6.27 10.74 8.15
CA GLY A 174 -6.17 9.72 7.13
C GLY A 174 -7.40 9.64 6.22
N ALA A 175 -7.38 8.72 5.29
CA ALA A 175 -8.54 8.43 4.44
C ALA A 175 -8.45 7.00 3.88
N GLY A 176 -9.58 6.34 3.75
CA GLY A 176 -9.71 5.07 3.04
C GLY A 176 -10.80 5.15 2.00
N GLY A 177 -10.61 4.56 0.82
CA GLY A 177 -11.61 4.57 -0.25
C GLY A 177 -11.26 3.60 -1.36
N ILE A 178 -12.30 3.02 -1.97
CA ILE A 178 -12.18 2.12 -3.12
C ILE A 178 -12.86 2.79 -4.29
N ALA A 179 -12.10 3.05 -5.35
CA ALA A 179 -12.58 3.59 -6.61
C ALA A 179 -12.46 2.54 -7.72
N VAL A 180 -12.84 2.90 -8.93
CA VAL A 180 -12.69 2.01 -10.09
C VAL A 180 -11.20 1.89 -10.45
N GLY A 181 -10.66 0.68 -10.39
CA GLY A 181 -9.26 0.39 -10.74
C GLY A 181 -8.21 0.89 -9.75
N MET A 182 -8.59 1.58 -8.67
CA MET A 182 -7.65 2.11 -7.69
C MET A 182 -8.28 2.24 -6.30
N ALA A 183 -7.46 2.21 -5.27
CA ALA A 183 -7.88 2.38 -3.88
C ALA A 183 -6.92 3.29 -3.14
N THR A 184 -7.42 4.06 -2.18
CA THR A 184 -6.62 4.84 -1.25
C THR A 184 -6.73 4.27 0.16
N SER A 185 -5.61 4.29 0.88
CA SER A 185 -5.53 3.93 2.29
C SER A 185 -4.42 4.77 2.92
N ILE A 186 -4.78 5.92 3.44
CA ILE A 186 -3.86 6.88 4.07
C ILE A 186 -4.00 6.72 5.58
N PRO A 187 -2.94 6.33 6.30
CA PRO A 187 -3.00 6.20 7.75
C PRO A 187 -3.12 7.56 8.44
N PRO A 188 -3.79 7.64 9.60
CA PRO A 188 -3.82 8.84 10.40
C PRO A 188 -2.45 9.10 11.08
N HIS A 189 -2.20 10.38 11.42
CA HIS A 189 -0.96 10.84 12.06
C HIS A 189 -1.26 11.80 13.21
N ASN A 190 -0.26 12.00 14.05
CA ASN A 190 -0.35 12.97 15.16
C ASN A 190 -0.38 14.41 14.62
N LEU A 191 -1.36 15.19 15.07
CA LEU A 191 -1.53 16.58 14.65
C LEU A 191 -0.28 17.43 14.94
N GLY A 192 0.28 17.31 16.16
CA GLY A 192 1.45 18.07 16.57
C GLY A 192 2.67 17.78 15.70
N GLU A 193 2.90 16.50 15.38
CA GLU A 193 4.00 16.05 14.54
C GLU A 193 3.85 16.51 13.09
N ILE A 194 2.63 16.45 12.55
CA ILE A 194 2.35 16.93 11.19
C ILE A 194 2.57 18.43 11.09
N ILE A 195 2.16 19.20 12.11
CA ILE A 195 2.41 20.64 12.16
C ILE A 195 3.91 20.91 12.24
N ASP A 196 4.64 20.22 13.10
CA ASP A 196 6.10 20.39 13.22
C ASP A 196 6.82 20.08 11.90
N GLY A 197 6.42 19.00 11.23
CA GLY A 197 6.94 18.68 9.90
C GLY A 197 6.59 19.73 8.85
N THR A 198 5.39 20.33 8.91
CA THR A 198 5.00 21.43 8.02
C THR A 198 5.80 22.69 8.29
N LEU A 199 6.04 23.04 9.56
CA LEU A 199 6.89 24.17 9.96
C LEU A 199 8.33 23.96 9.48
N ALA A 200 8.89 22.76 9.64
CA ALA A 200 10.22 22.44 9.14
C ALA A 200 10.31 22.55 7.61
N LEU A 201 9.24 22.20 6.87
CA LEU A 201 9.16 22.41 5.42
C LEU A 201 9.08 23.90 5.03
N ILE A 202 8.41 24.73 5.84
CA ILE A 202 8.36 26.20 5.65
C ILE A 202 9.75 26.80 5.81
N GLU A 203 10.51 26.35 6.81
CA GLU A 203 11.88 26.81 7.05
C GLU A 203 12.86 26.36 5.97
N ASN A 204 12.74 25.12 5.52
CA ASN A 204 13.60 24.52 4.51
C ASN A 204 12.78 23.77 3.46
N LYS A 205 12.58 24.39 2.29
CA LYS A 205 11.84 23.78 1.17
C LYS A 205 12.49 22.53 0.59
N ASP A 206 13.81 22.40 0.71
CA ASP A 206 14.58 21.30 0.16
C ASP A 206 14.78 20.16 1.16
N ILE A 207 14.13 20.22 2.32
CA ILE A 207 14.16 19.19 3.37
C ILE A 207 13.87 17.80 2.77
N LYS A 208 14.72 16.82 3.11
CA LYS A 208 14.55 15.43 2.66
C LYS A 208 13.55 14.69 3.55
N ILE A 209 12.90 13.65 3.01
CA ILE A 209 11.93 12.84 3.76
C ILE A 209 12.55 12.26 5.04
N LYS A 210 13.82 11.84 5.00
CA LYS A 210 14.54 11.37 6.19
C LYS A 210 14.62 12.42 7.33
N GLU A 211 14.71 13.68 6.97
CA GLU A 211 14.74 14.79 7.94
C GLU A 211 13.33 15.12 8.42
N LEU A 212 12.34 15.12 7.53
CA LEU A 212 10.92 15.25 7.90
C LEU A 212 10.48 14.16 8.89
N MET A 213 11.02 12.94 8.78
CA MET A 213 10.73 11.84 9.71
C MET A 213 11.31 12.04 11.12
N LYS A 214 12.14 13.05 11.37
CA LYS A 214 12.50 13.45 12.73
C LYS A 214 11.33 14.11 13.45
N HIS A 215 10.47 14.79 12.69
CA HIS A 215 9.25 15.44 13.17
C HIS A 215 8.03 14.53 13.04
N ILE A 216 7.95 13.73 11.98
CA ILE A 216 6.85 12.81 11.65
C ILE A 216 7.42 11.39 11.60
N PRO A 217 7.64 10.72 12.73
CA PRO A 217 8.29 9.40 12.77
C PRO A 217 7.46 8.28 12.13
N GLY A 218 6.14 8.43 12.06
CA GLY A 218 5.23 7.45 11.49
C GLY A 218 3.76 7.73 11.77
N PRO A 219 2.85 6.88 11.31
CA PRO A 219 1.43 6.96 11.62
C PRO A 219 1.16 6.97 13.13
N ASP A 220 0.05 7.59 13.53
CA ASP A 220 -0.44 7.61 14.90
C ASP A 220 -1.95 7.29 14.89
N PHE A 221 -2.27 6.07 15.31
CA PHE A 221 -3.65 5.59 15.26
C PHE A 221 -4.45 6.00 16.49
N PRO A 222 -5.74 6.34 16.35
CA PRO A 222 -6.60 6.70 17.47
C PRO A 222 -6.71 5.60 18.51
N THR A 223 -6.63 4.33 18.10
CA THR A 223 -6.67 3.16 18.99
C THR A 223 -5.31 2.83 19.64
N GLY A 224 -4.24 3.58 19.35
CA GLY A 224 -2.91 3.32 19.87
C GLY A 224 -2.24 2.10 19.25
N GLY A 225 -1.65 1.26 20.09
CA GLY A 225 -0.94 0.04 19.69
C GLY A 225 0.52 0.28 19.30
N VAL A 226 1.12 -0.71 18.66
CA VAL A 226 2.55 -0.74 18.33
C VAL A 226 2.75 -1.03 16.86
N ILE A 227 3.43 -0.14 16.15
CA ILE A 227 3.87 -0.36 14.75
C ILE A 227 5.24 -1.03 14.76
N ILE A 228 5.38 -2.06 13.91
CA ILE A 228 6.62 -2.82 13.75
C ILE A 228 7.24 -2.50 12.41
N GLY A 229 8.50 -2.04 12.41
CA GLY A 229 9.29 -1.84 11.20
C GLY A 229 9.42 -0.37 10.77
N LYS A 230 10.26 0.39 11.44
CA LYS A 230 10.57 1.80 11.13
C LYS A 230 11.10 2.01 9.70
N GLU A 231 11.97 1.11 9.22
CA GLU A 231 12.50 1.20 7.85
C GLU A 231 11.43 0.96 6.78
N ILE A 232 10.38 0.18 7.09
CA ILE A 232 9.23 -0.03 6.19
C ILE A 232 8.42 1.27 6.05
N ILE A 233 8.19 1.98 7.17
CA ILE A 233 7.52 3.28 7.17
C ILE A 233 8.30 4.26 6.28
N LYS A 234 9.63 4.32 6.46
CA LYS A 234 10.51 5.20 5.70
C LYS A 234 10.49 4.89 4.19
N ALA A 235 10.55 3.62 3.82
CA ALA A 235 10.43 3.20 2.43
C ALA A 235 9.06 3.61 1.86
N GLY A 236 8.00 3.41 2.63
CA GLY A 236 6.64 3.77 2.25
C GLY A 236 6.43 5.28 2.09
N TYR A 237 6.97 6.09 2.98
CA TYR A 237 6.89 7.55 2.86
C TYR A 237 7.63 8.12 1.65
N ASN A 238 8.66 7.41 1.16
CA ASN A 238 9.36 7.81 -0.07
C ASN A 238 8.55 7.49 -1.34
N VAL A 239 7.83 6.36 -1.34
CA VAL A 239 7.15 5.83 -2.55
C VAL A 239 5.64 6.12 -2.53
N GLY A 240 5.07 6.40 -1.36
CA GLY A 240 3.62 6.52 -1.17
C GLY A 240 2.89 5.18 -1.11
N ARG A 241 3.59 4.06 -0.97
CA ARG A 241 3.00 2.71 -0.83
C ARG A 241 3.83 1.85 0.10
N GLY A 242 3.15 1.04 0.90
CA GLY A 242 3.80 0.12 1.81
C GLY A 242 2.80 -0.71 2.61
N SER A 243 3.33 -1.59 3.44
CA SER A 243 2.53 -2.37 4.39
C SER A 243 3.38 -2.64 5.61
N PHE A 244 2.89 -2.29 6.78
CA PHE A 244 3.53 -2.57 8.06
C PHE A 244 2.58 -3.31 8.98
N LYS A 245 3.13 -3.95 10.02
CA LYS A 245 2.33 -4.65 11.03
C LYS A 245 1.99 -3.72 12.18
N ILE A 246 0.75 -3.82 12.64
CA ILE A 246 0.25 -3.16 13.85
C ILE A 246 -0.09 -4.24 14.85
N ARG A 247 0.37 -4.08 16.10
CA ARG A 247 0.00 -4.92 17.24
C ARG A 247 -0.82 -4.14 18.24
N GLY A 248 -1.83 -4.80 18.81
CA GLY A 248 -2.42 -4.37 20.05
C GLY A 248 -1.45 -4.57 21.21
N GLU A 249 -1.56 -3.76 22.24
CA GLU A 249 -0.74 -3.92 23.45
C GLU A 249 -1.32 -4.98 24.36
N ILE A 250 -0.47 -5.90 24.82
CA ILE A 250 -0.79 -6.93 25.80
C ILE A 250 0.19 -6.78 26.95
N SER A 251 -0.33 -6.48 28.15
CA SER A 251 0.42 -6.46 29.41
C SER A 251 0.23 -7.75 30.18
N VAL A 252 1.20 -8.05 31.06
CA VAL A 252 1.11 -9.17 32.00
C VAL A 252 0.82 -8.62 33.39
N GLU A 253 -0.23 -9.12 34.03
CA GLU A 253 -0.58 -8.77 35.41
C GLU A 253 -0.49 -10.00 36.31
N ALA A 254 0.19 -9.85 37.44
CA ALA A 254 0.22 -10.87 38.48
C ALA A 254 -1.09 -10.87 39.30
N GLN A 255 -1.63 -12.04 39.55
CA GLN A 255 -2.81 -12.22 40.42
C GLN A 255 -2.41 -12.66 41.82
N LYS A 256 -3.29 -12.43 42.79
CA LYS A 256 -3.08 -12.72 44.24
C LYS A 256 -2.72 -14.18 44.57
N ASN A 257 -2.95 -15.12 43.65
CA ASN A 257 -2.67 -16.57 43.87
C ASN A 257 -1.44 -17.07 43.09
N GLY A 258 -0.50 -16.20 42.73
CA GLY A 258 0.70 -16.58 41.94
C GLY A 258 0.40 -16.94 40.48
N ARG A 259 -0.82 -16.65 40.01
CA ARG A 259 -1.22 -16.79 38.60
C ARG A 259 -0.93 -15.52 37.85
N GLU A 260 -0.73 -15.66 36.56
CA GLU A 260 -0.57 -14.53 35.65
C GLU A 260 -1.77 -14.39 34.75
N ARG A 261 -2.02 -13.14 34.35
CA ARG A 261 -3.10 -12.75 33.47
C ARG A 261 -2.50 -11.91 32.34
N LEU A 262 -2.93 -12.16 31.13
CA LEU A 262 -2.72 -11.25 30.03
C LEU A 262 -3.88 -10.26 29.95
N VAL A 263 -3.56 -8.98 29.76
CA VAL A 263 -4.54 -7.92 29.60
C VAL A 263 -4.28 -7.21 28.27
N ILE A 264 -5.25 -7.26 27.38
CA ILE A 264 -5.22 -6.49 26.14
C ILE A 264 -5.71 -5.08 26.46
N THR A 265 -4.85 -4.09 26.29
CA THR A 265 -5.12 -2.68 26.57
C THR A 265 -5.35 -1.84 25.31
N SER A 266 -4.99 -2.35 24.13
CA SER A 266 -5.32 -1.74 22.85
C SER A 266 -5.52 -2.79 21.78
N VAL A 267 -6.34 -2.48 20.77
CA VAL A 267 -6.53 -3.31 19.58
C VAL A 267 -6.02 -2.55 18.34
N PRO A 268 -5.53 -3.26 17.31
CA PRO A 268 -5.11 -2.61 16.07
C PRO A 268 -6.25 -1.79 15.45
N TYR A 269 -5.89 -0.72 14.78
CA TYR A 269 -6.83 0.16 14.10
C TYR A 269 -7.73 -0.62 13.12
N GLN A 270 -9.04 -0.34 13.15
CA GLN A 270 -10.09 -1.01 12.37
C GLN A 270 -10.34 -2.49 12.73
N VAL A 271 -9.79 -2.99 13.82
CA VAL A 271 -10.11 -4.32 14.31
C VAL A 271 -11.30 -4.24 15.27
N ASN A 272 -12.28 -5.10 15.03
CA ASN A 272 -13.44 -5.28 15.91
C ASN A 272 -13.04 -6.11 17.13
N LYS A 273 -13.23 -5.55 18.34
CA LYS A 273 -12.84 -6.18 19.62
C LYS A 273 -13.66 -7.43 19.93
N SER A 274 -14.98 -7.43 19.68
CA SER A 274 -15.83 -8.60 19.92
C SER A 274 -15.46 -9.77 19.04
N VAL A 275 -15.22 -9.54 17.74
CA VAL A 275 -14.76 -10.58 16.79
C VAL A 275 -13.38 -11.11 17.19
N LEU A 276 -12.49 -10.26 17.71
CA LEU A 276 -11.19 -10.68 18.23
C LEU A 276 -11.38 -11.61 19.43
N ASN A 277 -12.25 -11.27 20.39
CA ASN A 277 -12.51 -12.07 21.59
C ASN A 277 -13.14 -13.43 21.23
N GLU A 278 -14.09 -13.45 20.30
CA GLU A 278 -14.68 -14.68 19.76
C GLU A 278 -13.64 -15.57 19.10
N ARG A 279 -12.74 -14.98 18.31
CA ARG A 279 -11.65 -15.72 17.66
C ARG A 279 -10.69 -16.34 18.67
N ILE A 280 -10.33 -15.63 19.73
CA ILE A 280 -9.49 -16.18 20.80
C ILE A 280 -10.21 -17.36 21.46
N ALA A 281 -11.49 -17.20 21.82
CA ALA A 281 -12.29 -18.29 22.42
C ALA A 281 -12.42 -19.51 21.49
N GLN A 282 -12.55 -19.29 20.18
CA GLN A 282 -12.56 -20.36 19.19
C GLN A 282 -11.24 -21.14 19.17
N LEU A 283 -10.11 -20.44 19.15
CA LEU A 283 -8.77 -21.07 19.13
C LEU A 283 -8.49 -21.90 20.38
N VAL A 284 -9.02 -21.47 21.53
CA VAL A 284 -8.97 -22.26 22.78
C VAL A 284 -9.82 -23.53 22.68
N ARG A 285 -11.04 -23.44 22.13
CA ARG A 285 -11.94 -24.61 21.90
C ARG A 285 -11.31 -25.59 20.88
N GLU A 286 -10.68 -25.09 19.84
CA GLU A 286 -9.99 -25.90 18.83
C GLU A 286 -8.64 -26.48 19.34
N LYS A 287 -8.24 -26.18 20.59
CA LYS A 287 -6.96 -26.57 21.21
C LYS A 287 -5.71 -26.07 20.43
N LYS A 288 -5.87 -25.03 19.64
CA LYS A 288 -4.73 -24.37 18.97
C LYS A 288 -3.94 -23.47 19.90
N ILE A 289 -4.59 -22.95 20.92
CA ILE A 289 -3.95 -22.22 22.03
C ILE A 289 -4.38 -22.92 23.31
N GLU A 290 -3.42 -23.63 23.91
CA GLU A 290 -3.61 -24.28 25.23
C GLU A 290 -3.02 -23.36 26.30
N GLY A 291 -3.58 -23.42 27.52
CA GLY A 291 -3.08 -22.61 28.65
C GLY A 291 -3.97 -21.44 29.04
N ILE A 292 -4.93 -21.05 28.25
CA ILE A 292 -5.96 -20.06 28.63
C ILE A 292 -7.04 -20.76 29.47
N LYS A 293 -7.42 -20.14 30.59
CA LYS A 293 -8.46 -20.60 31.48
C LYS A 293 -9.79 -19.92 31.22
N ASP A 294 -9.76 -18.59 31.10
CA ASP A 294 -10.94 -17.74 30.95
C ASP A 294 -10.63 -16.45 30.19
N ILE A 295 -11.63 -15.88 29.55
CA ILE A 295 -11.54 -14.62 28.80
C ILE A 295 -12.74 -13.76 29.22
N ARG A 296 -12.44 -12.55 29.69
CA ARG A 296 -13.46 -11.56 30.08
C ARG A 296 -13.18 -10.20 29.45
N ASP A 297 -14.21 -9.56 28.99
CA ASP A 297 -14.16 -8.17 28.56
C ASP A 297 -14.54 -7.28 29.77
N GLU A 298 -13.57 -6.58 30.29
CA GLU A 298 -13.66 -5.64 31.40
C GLU A 298 -13.56 -4.19 30.92
N SER A 299 -13.68 -3.94 29.58
CA SER A 299 -13.57 -2.60 28.99
C SER A 299 -14.67 -1.66 29.56
N ASN A 300 -14.26 -0.42 29.80
CA ASN A 300 -15.14 0.61 30.35
C ASN A 300 -14.84 1.98 29.70
N ARG A 301 -15.31 3.08 30.30
CA ARG A 301 -15.06 4.44 29.83
C ARG A 301 -13.58 4.88 29.90
N GLU A 302 -12.77 4.20 30.70
CA GLU A 302 -11.35 4.48 30.85
C GLU A 302 -10.52 3.86 29.72
N GLY A 303 -11.04 2.83 29.04
CA GLY A 303 -10.38 2.20 27.92
C GLY A 303 -10.69 0.73 27.71
N ILE A 304 -9.95 0.14 26.79
CA ILE A 304 -10.02 -1.28 26.46
C ILE A 304 -9.31 -2.08 27.54
N ARG A 305 -9.99 -3.11 28.05
CA ARG A 305 -9.45 -4.06 29.01
C ARG A 305 -10.04 -5.44 28.76
N VAL A 306 -9.36 -6.29 27.99
CA VAL A 306 -9.73 -7.69 27.81
C VAL A 306 -8.80 -8.55 28.65
N ALA A 307 -9.32 -9.15 29.69
CA ALA A 307 -8.59 -9.97 30.66
C ALA A 307 -8.60 -11.45 30.24
N ILE A 308 -7.44 -12.03 30.08
CA ILE A 308 -7.21 -13.43 29.70
C ILE A 308 -6.49 -14.12 30.85
N ASP A 309 -7.21 -14.93 31.63
CA ASP A 309 -6.65 -15.66 32.76
C ASP A 309 -5.89 -16.91 32.26
N LEU A 310 -4.64 -17.09 32.70
CA LEU A 310 -3.82 -18.23 32.35
C LEU A 310 -3.97 -19.38 33.36
N ARG A 311 -3.70 -20.61 32.92
CA ARG A 311 -3.56 -21.79 33.78
C ARG A 311 -2.24 -21.76 34.53
N ASN A 312 -2.14 -22.42 35.66
CA ASN A 312 -0.90 -22.50 36.45
C ASN A 312 0.23 -23.13 35.63
N GLY A 313 1.42 -22.53 35.68
CA GLY A 313 2.63 -23.04 35.02
C GLY A 313 2.73 -22.76 33.52
N VAL A 314 1.85 -21.92 32.97
CA VAL A 314 1.91 -21.48 31.58
C VAL A 314 2.69 -20.17 31.49
N GLU A 315 3.66 -20.13 30.61
CA GLU A 315 4.46 -18.93 30.36
C GLU A 315 3.67 -17.88 29.57
N PRO A 316 3.46 -16.66 30.08
CA PRO A 316 2.64 -15.63 29.43
C PRO A 316 3.16 -15.24 28.05
N GLU A 317 4.47 -15.16 27.85
CA GLU A 317 5.06 -14.76 26.58
C GLU A 317 4.77 -15.77 25.46
N THR A 318 4.69 -17.06 25.78
CA THR A 318 4.30 -18.10 24.83
C THR A 318 2.86 -17.89 24.34
N ILE A 319 1.92 -17.64 25.25
CA ILE A 319 0.51 -17.37 24.88
C ILE A 319 0.41 -16.07 24.10
N LYS A 320 1.10 -15.04 24.50
CA LYS A 320 1.13 -13.76 23.80
C LYS A 320 1.62 -13.91 22.36
N ARG A 321 2.67 -14.72 22.11
CA ARG A 321 3.15 -15.05 20.76
C ARG A 321 2.07 -15.78 19.94
N LEU A 322 1.40 -16.76 20.53
CA LEU A 322 0.32 -17.51 19.88
C LEU A 322 -0.87 -16.61 19.53
N LEU A 323 -1.22 -15.64 20.40
CA LEU A 323 -2.26 -14.65 20.14
C LEU A 323 -1.88 -13.75 18.95
N TYR A 324 -0.68 -13.21 18.92
CA TYR A 324 -0.20 -12.39 17.79
C TYR A 324 -0.19 -13.17 16.47
N LYS A 325 0.17 -14.46 16.52
CA LYS A 325 0.23 -15.29 15.31
C LYS A 325 -1.12 -15.68 14.74
N ASN A 326 -2.11 -15.96 15.60
CA ASN A 326 -3.35 -16.63 15.20
C ASN A 326 -4.60 -15.73 15.24
N THR A 327 -4.45 -14.48 15.68
CA THR A 327 -5.57 -13.53 15.82
C THR A 327 -5.27 -12.18 15.20
N SER A 328 -6.30 -11.35 15.04
CA SER A 328 -6.18 -9.99 14.53
C SER A 328 -5.57 -8.99 15.52
N ILE A 329 -5.11 -9.42 16.71
CA ILE A 329 -4.33 -8.57 17.63
C ILE A 329 -2.99 -8.13 17.03
N GLU A 330 -2.48 -8.87 16.02
CA GLU A 330 -1.49 -8.41 15.06
C GLU A 330 -2.13 -8.42 13.68
N SER A 331 -2.18 -7.26 13.03
CA SER A 331 -2.74 -7.11 11.69
C SER A 331 -1.76 -6.36 10.79
N SER A 332 -1.89 -6.56 9.48
CA SER A 332 -1.11 -5.82 8.49
C SER A 332 -1.92 -4.62 8.02
N PHE A 333 -1.35 -3.42 8.10
CA PHE A 333 -1.91 -2.22 7.53
C PHE A 333 -1.19 -1.88 6.22
N GLY A 334 -1.91 -2.08 5.10
CA GLY A 334 -1.43 -1.65 3.79
C GLY A 334 -1.80 -0.20 3.56
N PHE A 335 -0.83 0.67 3.30
CA PHE A 335 -1.11 2.04 2.93
C PHE A 335 -0.78 2.32 1.46
N ASN A 336 -1.64 3.15 0.85
CA ASN A 336 -1.52 3.64 -0.51
C ASN A 336 -1.99 5.09 -0.51
N THR A 337 -1.07 6.01 -0.62
CA THR A 337 -1.30 7.44 -0.42
C THR A 337 -1.79 8.12 -1.70
N LEU A 338 -2.90 7.61 -2.23
CA LEU A 338 -3.56 8.13 -3.41
C LEU A 338 -4.56 9.23 -3.03
N ALA A 339 -4.41 10.42 -3.60
CA ALA A 339 -5.32 11.56 -3.39
C ALA A 339 -5.56 12.30 -4.70
N ILE A 340 -6.57 13.17 -4.72
CA ILE A 340 -6.82 14.07 -5.85
C ILE A 340 -5.92 15.30 -5.70
N VAL A 341 -5.09 15.53 -6.71
CA VAL A 341 -4.19 16.69 -6.86
C VAL A 341 -4.54 17.35 -8.19
N ASP A 342 -4.96 18.62 -8.17
CA ASP A 342 -5.35 19.36 -9.38
C ASP A 342 -6.36 18.61 -10.26
N GLY A 343 -7.36 17.99 -9.62
CA GLY A 343 -8.42 17.23 -10.29
C GLY A 343 -8.02 15.86 -10.83
N LYS A 344 -6.79 15.39 -10.56
CA LYS A 344 -6.29 14.10 -11.03
C LYS A 344 -5.86 13.20 -9.86
N PRO A 345 -6.09 11.87 -9.94
CA PRO A 345 -5.60 10.95 -8.92
C PRO A 345 -4.06 10.83 -9.01
N LYS A 346 -3.38 11.10 -7.91
CA LYS A 346 -1.92 11.01 -7.81
C LYS A 346 -1.52 10.30 -6.50
N ILE A 347 -0.52 9.42 -6.59
CA ILE A 347 0.14 8.87 -5.40
C ILE A 347 1.17 9.90 -4.97
N CYS A 348 1.05 10.38 -3.74
CA CYS A 348 1.93 11.39 -3.18
C CYS A 348 2.84 10.78 -2.11
N ASN A 349 4.09 11.16 -2.08
CA ASN A 349 4.98 10.90 -0.96
C ASN A 349 4.71 11.89 0.19
N LEU A 350 5.31 11.67 1.36
CA LEU A 350 5.06 12.50 2.54
C LEU A 350 5.34 14.00 2.28
N LYS A 351 6.45 14.32 1.60
CA LYS A 351 6.81 15.71 1.29
C LYS A 351 5.83 16.34 0.30
N GLU A 352 5.37 15.60 -0.70
CA GLU A 352 4.39 16.09 -1.68
C GLU A 352 3.06 16.44 -1.02
N PHE A 353 2.59 15.67 -0.04
CA PHE A 353 1.38 16.02 0.71
C PHE A 353 1.50 17.37 1.40
N LEU A 354 2.58 17.55 2.17
CA LEU A 354 2.81 18.79 2.90
C LEU A 354 3.02 19.97 1.94
N THR A 355 3.71 19.76 0.82
CA THR A 355 3.93 20.80 -0.19
C THR A 355 2.63 21.23 -0.87
N ASN A 356 1.78 20.28 -1.28
CA ASN A 356 0.48 20.58 -1.90
C ASN A 356 -0.44 21.32 -0.93
N PHE A 357 -0.48 20.89 0.32
CA PHE A 357 -1.22 21.59 1.36
C PHE A 357 -0.70 23.02 1.56
N LEU A 358 0.62 23.20 1.68
CA LEU A 358 1.23 24.51 1.91
C LEU A 358 0.96 25.46 0.73
N THR A 359 1.09 24.98 -0.50
CA THR A 359 0.78 25.77 -1.71
C THR A 359 -0.68 26.21 -1.71
N PHE A 360 -1.60 25.32 -1.39
CA PHE A 360 -3.01 25.65 -1.26
C PHE A 360 -3.26 26.67 -0.14
N ARG A 361 -2.62 26.50 1.02
CA ARG A 361 -2.79 27.44 2.14
C ARG A 361 -2.21 28.82 1.83
N GLU A 362 -1.08 28.89 1.11
CA GLU A 362 -0.54 30.15 0.58
C GLU A 362 -1.60 30.91 -0.24
N ASP A 363 -2.28 30.21 -1.18
CA ASP A 363 -3.34 30.81 -2.02
C ASP A 363 -4.54 31.29 -1.20
N VAL A 364 -5.00 30.47 -0.25
CA VAL A 364 -6.11 30.81 0.65
C VAL A 364 -5.80 32.06 1.47
N VAL A 365 -4.60 32.15 2.07
CA VAL A 365 -4.20 33.32 2.89
C VAL A 365 -4.04 34.57 2.03
N ILE A 366 -3.54 34.45 0.80
CA ILE A 366 -3.47 35.59 -0.14
C ILE A 366 -4.87 36.09 -0.50
N LYS A 367 -5.81 35.20 -0.85
CA LYS A 367 -7.20 35.55 -1.20
C LYS A 367 -7.91 36.19 0.01
N LYS A 368 -7.82 35.58 1.19
CA LYS A 368 -8.33 36.13 2.44
C LYS A 368 -7.78 37.55 2.70
N THR A 369 -6.46 37.70 2.59
CA THR A 369 -5.82 39.00 2.86
C THR A 369 -6.22 40.06 1.85
N LYS A 370 -6.40 39.71 0.57
CA LYS A 370 -6.93 40.60 -0.47
C LYS A 370 -8.36 41.03 -0.18
N PHE A 371 -9.21 40.10 0.26
CA PHE A 371 -10.59 40.41 0.65
C PHE A 371 -10.64 41.37 1.85
N ASP A 372 -9.86 41.03 2.92
CA ASP A 372 -9.80 41.87 4.13
C ASP A 372 -9.17 43.23 3.82
N LEU A 373 -8.15 43.30 2.94
CA LEU A 373 -7.55 44.53 2.45
C LEU A 373 -8.59 45.41 1.76
N LYS A 374 -9.33 44.85 0.78
CA LYS A 374 -10.37 45.60 0.06
C LYS A 374 -11.41 46.13 1.01
N LYS A 375 -11.91 45.30 1.92
CA LYS A 375 -12.89 45.74 2.94
C LYS A 375 -12.35 46.86 3.85
N ALA A 376 -11.06 46.75 4.23
CA ALA A 376 -10.42 47.80 5.03
C ALA A 376 -10.19 49.10 4.22
N GLU A 377 -9.81 48.99 2.95
CA GLU A 377 -9.63 50.14 2.05
C GLU A 377 -11.00 50.81 1.77
N ASP A 378 -12.06 50.06 1.49
CA ASP A 378 -13.42 50.58 1.28
C ASP A 378 -13.91 51.31 2.55
N ARG A 379 -13.71 50.71 3.72
CA ARG A 379 -14.10 51.35 5.00
C ARG A 379 -13.28 52.59 5.29
N ALA A 380 -11.99 52.58 5.08
CA ALA A 380 -11.10 53.73 5.29
C ALA A 380 -11.44 54.84 4.30
N HIS A 381 -11.76 54.52 3.05
CA HIS A 381 -12.22 55.46 2.02
C HIS A 381 -13.48 56.24 2.46
N ILE A 382 -14.47 55.50 3.00
CA ILE A 382 -15.68 56.13 3.55
C ILE A 382 -15.34 57.07 4.73
N LEU A 383 -14.50 56.62 5.68
CA LEU A 383 -14.12 57.39 6.85
C LEU A 383 -13.30 58.64 6.48
N ILE A 384 -12.45 58.58 5.46
CA ILE A 384 -11.74 59.75 4.93
C ILE A 384 -12.77 60.79 4.42
N GLY A 385 -13.79 60.38 3.66
CA GLY A 385 -14.89 61.28 3.23
C GLY A 385 -15.59 61.95 4.40
N LEU A 386 -15.87 61.17 5.45
CA LEU A 386 -16.49 61.72 6.69
C LEU A 386 -15.54 62.70 7.41
N SER A 387 -14.23 62.43 7.48
CA SER A 387 -13.22 63.35 8.08
C SER A 387 -13.16 64.67 7.29
N VAL A 388 -13.14 64.61 5.96
CA VAL A 388 -13.20 65.80 5.07
C VAL A 388 -14.50 66.57 5.26
N SER A 389 -15.61 65.88 5.46
CA SER A 389 -16.91 66.50 5.69
C SER A 389 -16.98 67.25 7.01
N VAL A 390 -16.41 66.70 8.05
CA VAL A 390 -16.33 67.32 9.39
C VAL A 390 -15.44 68.58 9.36
N GLU A 391 -14.33 68.54 8.61
CA GLU A 391 -13.44 69.69 8.44
C GLU A 391 -14.13 70.83 7.65
N ASN A 392 -15.13 70.53 6.80
CA ASN A 392 -15.84 71.45 5.98
C ASN A 392 -17.36 71.53 6.29
N LEU A 393 -17.74 71.25 7.53
CA LEU A 393 -19.09 71.03 7.98
C LEU A 393 -20.09 72.11 7.57
N ASP A 394 -19.76 73.40 7.86
CA ASP A 394 -20.66 74.57 7.56
C ASP A 394 -20.97 74.66 6.09
N LYS A 395 -19.97 74.37 5.24
CA LYS A 395 -20.15 74.47 3.80
C LYS A 395 -21.02 73.30 3.28
N ILE A 396 -20.85 72.11 3.85
CA ILE A 396 -21.67 70.95 3.52
C ILE A 396 -23.12 71.15 3.94
N ILE A 397 -23.35 71.62 5.15
CA ILE A 397 -24.68 71.91 5.66
C ILE A 397 -25.38 72.98 4.76
N LYS A 398 -24.64 74.04 4.35
CA LYS A 398 -25.16 75.04 3.44
C LYS A 398 -25.58 74.47 2.09
N ILE A 399 -24.77 73.56 1.48
CA ILE A 399 -25.07 72.92 0.22
C ILE A 399 -26.32 72.04 0.37
N ILE A 400 -26.37 71.18 1.41
CA ILE A 400 -27.50 70.29 1.67
C ILE A 400 -28.79 71.06 1.86
N ARG A 401 -28.78 72.18 2.63
CA ARG A 401 -29.98 73.06 2.89
C ARG A 401 -30.41 73.83 1.68
N SER A 402 -29.53 74.24 0.78
CA SER A 402 -29.84 74.95 -0.44
C SER A 402 -30.29 74.06 -1.58
N SER A 403 -30.13 72.76 -1.51
CA SER A 403 -30.55 71.77 -2.55
C SER A 403 -32.01 71.43 -2.41
N LYS A 404 -32.73 71.33 -3.56
CA LYS A 404 -34.17 71.03 -3.61
C LYS A 404 -34.47 69.56 -3.46
N THR A 405 -33.52 68.68 -3.89
CA THR A 405 -33.67 67.25 -3.81
C THR A 405 -32.38 66.62 -3.26
N PRO A 406 -32.45 65.41 -2.68
CA PRO A 406 -31.25 64.67 -2.27
C PRO A 406 -30.23 64.43 -3.40
N ASP A 407 -30.72 64.19 -4.63
CA ASP A 407 -29.87 64.01 -5.81
C ASP A 407 -29.16 65.30 -6.24
N ASP A 408 -29.77 66.47 -6.08
CA ASP A 408 -29.12 67.76 -6.32
C ASP A 408 -28.02 68.03 -5.28
N ALA A 409 -28.28 67.70 -4.01
CA ALA A 409 -27.26 67.75 -2.95
C ALA A 409 -26.08 66.79 -3.27
N LYS A 410 -26.35 65.56 -3.68
CA LYS A 410 -25.36 64.58 -4.10
C LYS A 410 -24.49 65.13 -5.23
N LYS A 411 -25.08 65.64 -6.32
CA LYS A 411 -24.32 66.19 -7.45
C LYS A 411 -23.48 67.38 -7.05
N SER A 412 -24.00 68.27 -6.21
CA SER A 412 -23.28 69.45 -5.73
C SER A 412 -22.09 69.09 -4.87
N LEU A 413 -22.20 68.06 -3.99
CA LEU A 413 -21.13 67.60 -3.14
C LEU A 413 -20.01 66.92 -3.96
N LEU A 414 -20.37 66.16 -4.99
CA LEU A 414 -19.42 65.48 -5.91
C LEU A 414 -18.62 66.51 -6.71
N ASN A 415 -19.23 67.52 -7.22
CA ASN A 415 -18.63 68.56 -8.11
C ASN A 415 -17.76 69.56 -7.31
N THR A 416 -17.90 69.63 -5.99
CA THR A 416 -17.16 70.59 -5.16
C THR A 416 -15.77 70.02 -4.79
N LYS A 417 -14.77 70.90 -4.93
CA LYS A 417 -13.41 70.60 -4.42
C LYS A 417 -13.31 71.06 -2.98
N TRP A 418 -12.95 70.11 -2.10
CA TRP A 418 -12.93 70.35 -0.66
C TRP A 418 -11.49 70.66 -0.21
N LYS A 419 -11.33 71.77 0.58
CA LYS A 419 -10.03 72.09 1.21
C LYS A 419 -9.79 71.13 2.36
N ILE A 420 -8.57 70.55 2.42
CA ILE A 420 -8.12 69.61 3.44
C ILE A 420 -6.83 70.14 4.07
N ASN A 421 -6.82 70.23 5.39
CA ASN A 421 -5.61 70.60 6.17
C ASN A 421 -5.30 69.49 7.21
N LYS A 422 -6.22 69.30 8.17
CA LYS A 422 -6.08 68.30 9.20
C LYS A 422 -6.21 66.86 8.63
N SER A 423 -7.17 66.66 7.73
CA SER A 423 -7.42 65.38 7.07
C SER A 423 -6.29 64.95 6.12
N LEU A 424 -5.38 65.84 5.71
CA LEU A 424 -4.29 65.54 4.78
C LEU A 424 -3.37 64.44 5.30
N LYS A 425 -3.06 64.47 6.62
CA LYS A 425 -2.23 63.42 7.24
C LYS A 425 -2.90 62.05 7.26
N LEU A 426 -4.20 61.99 7.47
CA LEU A 426 -5.01 60.79 7.49
C LEU A 426 -5.17 60.17 6.08
N ILE A 427 -5.35 61.04 5.08
CA ILE A 427 -5.45 60.62 3.68
C ILE A 427 -4.11 60.02 3.20
N SER A 428 -2.99 60.63 3.53
CA SER A 428 -1.66 60.15 3.15
C SER A 428 -1.28 58.79 3.79
N LEU A 429 -1.97 58.40 4.85
CA LEU A 429 -1.77 57.07 5.48
C LEU A 429 -2.46 55.92 4.69
N VAL A 430 -3.53 56.25 3.96
CA VAL A 430 -4.38 55.24 3.28
C VAL A 430 -4.30 55.37 1.77
N GLU A 431 -4.27 56.59 1.23
CA GLU A 431 -4.21 56.84 -0.21
C GLU A 431 -2.86 57.42 -0.60
N ASP A 432 -2.21 56.88 -1.64
CA ASP A 432 -0.90 57.37 -2.15
C ASP A 432 -1.01 58.74 -2.89
N LYS A 433 -1.99 59.55 -2.58
CA LYS A 433 -2.17 60.94 -3.14
C LYS A 433 -1.27 61.93 -2.43
N LYS A 434 -0.07 62.15 -2.99
CA LYS A 434 0.84 63.20 -2.49
C LYS A 434 0.38 64.60 -2.87
N GLY A 435 0.08 65.45 -1.86
CA GLY A 435 0.35 66.88 -1.93
C GLY A 435 -0.66 67.81 -2.62
N LYS A 436 -1.96 67.46 -2.68
CA LYS A 436 -2.98 68.47 -3.09
C LYS A 436 -3.92 68.83 -1.93
N ASN A 437 -3.91 70.11 -1.52
CA ASN A 437 -4.82 70.61 -0.46
C ASN A 437 -6.29 70.64 -0.88
N LEU A 438 -6.63 69.93 -1.98
CA LEU A 438 -7.97 69.83 -2.51
C LEU A 438 -8.35 68.38 -2.73
N TYR A 439 -9.45 67.98 -2.16
CA TYR A 439 -10.02 66.63 -2.26
C TYR A 439 -11.35 66.65 -2.99
N SER A 440 -11.59 65.62 -3.84
CA SER A 440 -12.87 65.40 -4.50
C SER A 440 -13.53 64.20 -3.88
N LEU A 441 -14.74 64.32 -3.37
CA LEU A 441 -15.51 63.22 -2.80
C LEU A 441 -15.95 62.24 -3.88
N SER A 442 -15.96 60.97 -3.55
CA SER A 442 -16.52 59.89 -4.38
C SER A 442 -18.00 59.65 -4.07
N ASP A 443 -18.73 58.97 -4.96
CA ASP A 443 -20.11 58.63 -4.78
C ASP A 443 -20.42 57.90 -3.45
N PRO A 444 -19.67 56.80 -3.06
CA PRO A 444 -19.88 56.15 -1.78
C PRO A 444 -19.65 57.07 -0.58
N GLN A 445 -18.68 58.02 -0.67
CA GLN A 445 -18.40 58.95 0.38
C GLN A 445 -19.54 59.96 0.56
N VAL A 446 -20.09 60.44 -0.56
CA VAL A 446 -21.22 61.40 -0.54
C VAL A 446 -22.46 60.75 0.04
N ILE A 447 -22.76 59.49 -0.36
CA ILE A 447 -23.88 58.75 0.24
C ILE A 447 -23.69 58.59 1.75
N ALA A 448 -22.52 58.20 2.21
CA ALA A 448 -22.22 58.06 3.64
C ALA A 448 -22.29 59.42 4.41
N ILE A 449 -21.96 60.54 3.75
CA ILE A 449 -22.10 61.90 4.33
C ILE A 449 -23.60 62.26 4.46
N LEU A 450 -24.44 62.02 3.46
CA LEU A 450 -25.86 62.30 3.50
C LEU A 450 -26.61 61.45 4.54
N GLU A 451 -26.16 60.23 4.80
CA GLU A 451 -26.69 59.32 5.82
C GLU A 451 -26.09 59.55 7.24
N LEU A 452 -25.22 60.54 7.39
CA LEU A 452 -24.50 60.75 8.65
C LEU A 452 -25.46 61.23 9.77
N ARG A 453 -25.47 60.48 10.87
CA ARG A 453 -26.24 60.87 12.07
C ARG A 453 -25.55 62.03 12.79
N LEU A 454 -26.36 63.03 13.21
CA LEU A 454 -25.91 64.26 13.90
C LEU A 454 -25.03 63.93 15.13
N GLN A 455 -25.26 62.83 15.83
CA GLN A 455 -24.47 62.39 16.96
C GLN A 455 -22.97 62.17 16.64
N LYS A 456 -22.63 61.81 15.40
CA LYS A 456 -21.23 61.59 14.97
C LYS A 456 -20.49 62.91 14.65
N LEU A 457 -21.17 64.04 14.68
CA LEU A 457 -20.58 65.35 14.49
C LEU A 457 -20.04 65.98 15.78
N THR A 458 -20.19 65.29 16.91
CA THR A 458 -19.63 65.75 18.18
C THR A 458 -18.10 65.59 18.21
N ALA A 459 -17.40 66.38 19.06
CA ALA A 459 -15.95 66.24 19.17
C ALA A 459 -15.47 64.81 19.55
N LEU A 460 -16.30 64.09 20.30
CA LEU A 460 -16.02 62.66 20.64
C LEU A 460 -16.13 61.78 19.39
N GLY A 461 -17.14 61.94 18.53
CA GLY A 461 -17.30 61.22 17.30
C GLY A 461 -16.20 61.48 16.26
N ILE A 462 -15.63 62.68 16.26
CA ILE A 462 -14.49 63.04 15.39
C ILE A 462 -13.24 62.27 15.81
N ASN A 463 -12.93 62.22 17.12
CA ASN A 463 -11.79 61.45 17.64
C ASN A 463 -11.94 59.96 17.37
N GLU A 464 -13.14 59.39 17.45
CA GLU A 464 -13.43 58.01 17.10
C GLU A 464 -13.08 57.71 15.62
N ILE A 465 -13.49 58.61 14.67
CA ILE A 465 -13.18 58.47 13.25
C ILE A 465 -11.65 58.50 13.03
N GLU A 466 -10.93 59.43 13.66
CA GLU A 466 -9.47 59.50 13.51
C GLU A 466 -8.77 58.24 14.03
N VAL A 467 -9.18 57.72 15.18
CA VAL A 467 -8.63 56.47 15.76
C VAL A 467 -8.92 55.28 14.88
N GLU A 468 -10.15 55.17 14.32
CA GLU A 468 -10.56 54.11 13.39
C GLU A 468 -9.72 54.16 12.11
N ILE A 469 -9.51 55.37 11.51
CA ILE A 469 -8.68 55.54 10.31
C ILE A 469 -7.24 55.06 10.56
N LYS A 470 -6.64 55.46 11.69
CA LYS A 470 -5.28 55.02 12.05
C LYS A 470 -5.17 53.52 12.20
N LYS A 471 -6.12 52.88 12.89
CA LYS A 471 -6.20 51.41 12.99
C LYS A 471 -6.32 50.74 11.62
N LEU A 472 -7.19 51.27 10.74
CA LEU A 472 -7.35 50.71 9.40
C LEU A 472 -6.09 50.94 8.55
N ALA A 473 -5.40 52.07 8.68
CA ALA A 473 -4.13 52.31 7.97
C ALA A 473 -3.04 51.29 8.37
N ASP A 474 -2.94 51.01 9.66
CA ASP A 474 -2.01 49.98 10.15
C ASP A 474 -2.37 48.58 9.63
N LEU A 475 -3.66 48.21 9.59
CA LEU A 475 -4.15 46.99 9.03
C LEU A 475 -3.86 46.88 7.52
N ILE A 476 -4.18 47.94 6.75
CA ILE A 476 -3.91 48.03 5.32
C ILE A 476 -2.42 47.85 5.03
N LYS A 477 -1.57 48.51 5.80
CA LYS A 477 -0.11 48.33 5.70
C LYS A 477 0.33 46.89 5.99
N GLY A 478 -0.24 46.30 7.04
CA GLY A 478 -0.02 44.89 7.39
C GLY A 478 -0.44 43.94 6.27
N TYR A 479 -1.65 44.11 5.70
CA TYR A 479 -2.14 43.29 4.60
C TYR A 479 -1.30 43.42 3.32
N LYS A 480 -0.91 44.67 2.96
CA LYS A 480 -0.02 44.93 1.81
C LYS A 480 1.36 44.26 2.04
N LYS A 481 1.88 44.24 3.26
CA LYS A 481 3.12 43.57 3.60
C LYS A 481 3.02 42.07 3.42
N ILE A 482 1.91 41.44 3.86
CA ILE A 482 1.67 40.00 3.71
C ILE A 482 1.56 39.62 2.22
N ILE A 483 0.82 40.42 1.41
CA ILE A 483 0.63 40.14 -0.02
C ILE A 483 1.95 40.26 -0.81
N ASN A 484 2.79 41.26 -0.47
CA ASN A 484 3.99 41.57 -1.22
C ASN A 484 5.23 40.80 -0.74
N SER A 485 5.17 40.13 0.41
CA SER A 485 6.32 39.41 1.00
C SER A 485 5.97 37.96 1.29
N LYS A 486 6.59 37.03 0.52
CA LYS A 486 6.44 35.59 0.76
C LYS A 486 6.86 35.18 2.19
N LYS A 487 7.84 35.84 2.76
CA LYS A 487 8.30 35.59 4.13
C LYS A 487 7.20 35.91 5.14
N GLU A 488 6.54 37.07 5.00
CA GLU A 488 5.45 37.45 5.90
C GLU A 488 4.22 36.55 5.74
N LEU A 489 3.90 36.15 4.51
CA LEU A 489 2.85 35.17 4.22
C LEU A 489 3.11 33.85 4.96
N LEU A 490 4.32 33.31 4.87
CA LEU A 490 4.70 32.07 5.54
C LEU A 490 4.73 32.22 7.08
N ASN A 491 5.09 33.42 7.60
CA ASN A 491 4.99 33.69 9.03
C ASN A 491 3.54 33.61 9.52
N VAL A 492 2.59 34.18 8.78
CA VAL A 492 1.15 34.10 9.11
C VAL A 492 0.69 32.65 9.16
N ILE A 493 1.04 31.84 8.15
CA ILE A 493 0.69 30.42 8.12
C ILE A 493 1.33 29.67 9.31
N SER A 494 2.57 29.99 9.64
CA SER A 494 3.26 29.37 10.78
C SER A 494 2.59 29.68 12.12
N GLU A 495 2.13 30.90 12.33
CA GLU A 495 1.42 31.28 13.55
C GLU A 495 0.01 30.64 13.62
N GLU A 496 -0.70 30.55 12.49
CA GLU A 496 -1.97 29.82 12.43
C GLU A 496 -1.77 28.33 12.82
N LEU A 497 -0.75 27.67 12.26
CA LEU A 497 -0.42 26.27 12.56
C LEU A 497 -0.02 26.08 14.05
N LYS A 498 0.82 26.98 14.61
CA LYS A 498 1.20 26.93 16.03
C LYS A 498 -0.01 27.06 16.95
N THR A 499 -0.91 27.99 16.63
CA THR A 499 -2.16 28.19 17.38
C THR A 499 -3.03 26.92 17.39
N ILE A 500 -3.12 26.22 16.25
CA ILE A 500 -3.87 24.97 16.14
C ILE A 500 -3.18 23.88 16.96
N LYS A 501 -1.85 23.77 16.87
CA LYS A 501 -1.06 22.83 17.65
C LYS A 501 -1.29 23.02 19.15
N GLU A 502 -1.18 24.22 19.66
CA GLU A 502 -1.39 24.53 21.08
C GLU A 502 -2.78 24.14 21.59
N LYS A 503 -3.81 24.29 20.73
CA LYS A 503 -5.19 24.04 21.15
C LYS A 503 -5.61 22.56 21.05
N PHE A 504 -5.04 21.78 20.12
CA PHE A 504 -5.57 20.47 19.76
C PHE A 504 -4.54 19.34 19.71
N ALA A 505 -3.24 19.63 19.82
CA ALA A 505 -2.23 18.58 19.84
C ALA A 505 -2.36 17.73 21.11
N VAL A 506 -2.27 16.43 20.89
CA VAL A 506 -2.25 15.41 21.96
C VAL A 506 -0.96 14.60 21.85
N PRO A 507 -0.48 14.00 22.94
CA PRO A 507 0.67 13.09 22.88
C PRO A 507 0.41 11.93 21.91
N ARG A 508 1.49 11.41 21.30
CA ARG A 508 1.44 10.23 20.44
C ARG A 508 0.86 9.03 21.19
N ARG A 509 -0.05 8.32 20.56
CA ARG A 509 -0.72 7.13 21.11
C ARG A 509 -0.06 5.84 20.65
N THR A 510 0.44 5.78 19.40
CA THR A 510 1.02 4.59 18.79
C THR A 510 2.53 4.56 18.97
N LYS A 511 3.06 3.48 19.53
CA LYS A 511 4.50 3.23 19.66
C LYS A 511 5.06 2.71 18.35
N ILE A 512 6.30 3.08 18.02
CA ILE A 512 7.01 2.57 16.85
C ILE A 512 8.26 1.84 17.33
N ILE A 513 8.39 0.56 16.98
CA ILE A 513 9.54 -0.27 17.33
C ILE A 513 10.27 -0.74 16.07
N ASP A 514 11.59 -0.86 16.17
CA ASP A 514 12.38 -1.45 15.09
C ASP A 514 12.11 -2.96 15.02
N ALA A 515 12.06 -3.49 13.80
CA ALA A 515 11.80 -4.91 13.55
C ALA A 515 12.88 -5.85 14.17
N ILE A 516 13.95 -5.29 14.68
CA ILE A 516 15.15 -5.99 15.17
C ILE A 516 15.03 -6.46 16.63
N LEU A 517 13.99 -6.10 17.36
CA LEU A 517 13.81 -6.66 18.71
C LEU A 517 13.26 -8.09 18.65
N ASN A 518 14.20 -9.04 18.39
CA ASN A 518 14.19 -10.43 18.82
C ASN A 518 12.92 -11.25 18.59
N TYR A 519 12.47 -11.36 17.35
CA TYR A 519 11.85 -12.60 16.91
C TYR A 519 12.62 -13.07 15.68
N ASP A 520 13.30 -14.18 15.80
CA ASP A 520 13.71 -14.92 14.63
C ASP A 520 12.40 -15.24 13.87
N ILE A 521 12.16 -14.48 12.78
CA ILE A 521 10.94 -14.62 11.98
C ILE A 521 10.79 -16.10 11.61
N GLU A 522 11.89 -16.78 11.52
CA GLU A 522 12.00 -18.20 11.22
C GLU A 522 11.36 -19.09 12.29
N GLU A 523 11.47 -18.76 13.57
CA GLU A 523 10.84 -19.53 14.67
C GLU A 523 9.30 -19.39 14.70
N THR A 524 8.76 -18.32 14.12
CA THR A 524 7.31 -18.12 14.08
C THR A 524 6.63 -18.76 12.88
N ILE A 525 7.41 -19.23 11.90
CA ILE A 525 6.91 -19.85 10.69
C ILE A 525 6.73 -21.34 10.91
N GLN A 526 5.54 -21.83 10.62
CA GLN A 526 5.23 -23.24 10.74
C GLN A 526 6.11 -24.05 9.78
N LYS A 527 6.77 -25.09 10.31
CA LYS A 527 7.50 -26.05 9.47
C LYS A 527 6.48 -26.87 8.69
N GLU A 528 6.37 -26.61 7.41
CA GLU A 528 5.47 -27.35 6.51
C GLU A 528 6.17 -27.63 5.18
N SER A 529 5.78 -28.73 4.54
CA SER A 529 6.27 -29.08 3.22
C SER A 529 5.58 -28.22 2.15
N VAL A 530 6.38 -27.50 1.38
CA VAL A 530 5.91 -26.59 0.33
C VAL A 530 6.51 -26.94 -1.03
N ILE A 531 5.77 -26.64 -2.08
CA ILE A 531 6.23 -26.73 -3.46
C ILE A 531 6.51 -25.32 -3.97
N ILE A 532 7.74 -25.10 -4.36
CA ILE A 532 8.18 -23.88 -5.04
C ILE A 532 8.02 -24.13 -6.55
N THR A 533 7.37 -23.22 -7.24
CA THR A 533 7.16 -23.29 -8.69
C THR A 533 7.75 -22.05 -9.36
N VAL A 534 8.57 -22.26 -10.40
CA VAL A 534 9.19 -21.21 -11.22
C VAL A 534 8.72 -21.33 -12.66
N THR A 535 8.34 -20.21 -13.28
CA THR A 535 7.90 -20.16 -14.67
C THR A 535 8.99 -19.62 -15.61
N LEU A 536 8.84 -19.85 -16.91
CA LEU A 536 9.76 -19.37 -17.96
C LEU A 536 9.88 -17.83 -17.97
N GLN A 537 8.76 -17.12 -17.75
CA GLN A 537 8.74 -15.67 -17.68
C GLN A 537 9.29 -15.13 -16.33
N GLY A 538 9.80 -16.00 -15.45
CA GLY A 538 10.40 -15.59 -14.18
C GLY A 538 9.40 -15.27 -13.08
N TYR A 539 8.24 -15.90 -13.05
CA TYR A 539 7.33 -15.85 -11.90
C TYR A 539 7.64 -16.99 -10.94
N ILE A 540 7.50 -16.72 -9.65
CA ILE A 540 7.73 -17.70 -8.58
C ILE A 540 6.59 -17.63 -7.56
N LYS A 541 6.23 -18.80 -7.04
CA LYS A 541 5.32 -18.95 -5.89
C LYS A 541 5.69 -20.17 -5.07
N ARG A 542 5.24 -20.21 -3.83
CA ARG A 542 5.17 -21.42 -3.01
C ARG A 542 3.71 -21.80 -2.75
N GLY A 543 3.44 -23.07 -2.67
CA GLY A 543 2.13 -23.60 -2.29
C GLY A 543 2.31 -24.82 -1.37
N ALA A 544 1.31 -25.13 -0.53
CA ALA A 544 1.37 -26.30 0.32
C ALA A 544 1.38 -27.59 -0.51
N LEU A 545 2.22 -28.55 -0.14
CA LEU A 545 2.31 -29.87 -0.82
C LEU A 545 0.97 -30.62 -0.76
N SER A 546 0.21 -30.47 0.34
CA SER A 546 -1.11 -31.07 0.53
C SER A 546 -2.17 -30.62 -0.49
N SER A 547 -1.93 -29.49 -1.18
CA SER A 547 -2.84 -29.01 -2.23
C SER A 547 -2.81 -29.83 -3.52
N VAL A 548 -1.78 -30.67 -3.70
CA VAL A 548 -1.58 -31.49 -4.90
C VAL A 548 -1.92 -32.96 -4.60
N LYS A 549 -3.15 -33.37 -4.93
CA LYS A 549 -3.62 -34.76 -4.71
C LYS A 549 -2.95 -35.73 -5.68
N GLN A 550 -2.63 -36.93 -5.18
CA GLN A 550 -2.12 -38.05 -5.98
C GLN A 550 -3.15 -38.50 -7.05
N GLN A 551 -2.70 -38.76 -8.27
CA GLN A 551 -3.53 -39.24 -9.38
C GLN A 551 -2.95 -40.51 -9.98
N LYS A 552 -3.81 -41.40 -10.49
CA LYS A 552 -3.38 -42.61 -11.21
C LYS A 552 -2.69 -42.26 -12.53
N ARG A 553 -1.81 -43.13 -12.99
CA ARG A 553 -1.15 -43.07 -14.30
C ARG A 553 -2.17 -42.82 -15.43
N GLY A 554 -1.87 -41.87 -16.34
CA GLY A 554 -2.77 -41.50 -17.46
C GLY A 554 -3.83 -40.45 -17.10
N GLY A 555 -3.81 -39.87 -15.89
CA GLY A 555 -4.70 -38.76 -15.46
C GLY A 555 -4.52 -37.50 -16.30
N LYS A 556 -5.55 -36.64 -16.31
CA LYS A 556 -5.52 -35.36 -17.05
C LYS A 556 -4.73 -34.22 -16.34
N GLY A 557 -4.32 -34.41 -15.04
CA GLY A 557 -3.69 -33.38 -14.22
C GLY A 557 -4.67 -32.29 -13.75
N LYS A 558 -4.20 -31.43 -12.83
CA LYS A 558 -4.92 -30.21 -12.37
C LYS A 558 -4.17 -28.98 -12.81
N SER A 559 -4.87 -27.86 -12.98
CA SER A 559 -4.22 -26.57 -13.23
C SER A 559 -3.35 -26.18 -12.03
N GLY A 560 -2.06 -26.12 -12.22
CA GLY A 560 -1.09 -25.69 -11.21
C GLY A 560 -0.79 -24.18 -11.26
N ILE A 561 -1.07 -23.55 -12.40
CA ILE A 561 -0.97 -22.08 -12.60
C ILE A 561 -1.96 -21.71 -13.72
N THR A 562 -2.73 -20.63 -13.53
CA THR A 562 -3.48 -20.02 -14.62
C THR A 562 -2.53 -19.07 -15.36
N THR A 563 -1.93 -19.53 -16.43
CA THR A 563 -1.14 -18.71 -17.34
C THR A 563 -2.07 -18.05 -18.36
N ARG A 564 -2.09 -16.75 -18.41
CA ARG A 564 -2.56 -16.00 -19.58
C ARG A 564 -1.37 -15.91 -20.53
N ASP A 565 -1.53 -16.40 -21.74
CA ASP A 565 -0.61 -16.31 -22.87
C ASP A 565 0.89 -16.64 -22.62
N GLU A 566 1.35 -17.80 -23.15
CA GLU A 566 2.76 -18.18 -23.39
C GLU A 566 3.72 -18.36 -22.18
N ASP A 567 3.25 -18.42 -20.95
CA ASP A 567 4.12 -18.73 -19.80
C ASP A 567 4.03 -20.21 -19.40
N SER A 568 5.15 -20.87 -19.14
CA SER A 568 5.22 -22.28 -18.79
C SER A 568 6.02 -22.52 -17.51
N VAL A 569 5.64 -23.57 -16.75
CA VAL A 569 6.40 -23.98 -15.57
C VAL A 569 7.71 -24.63 -16.01
N VAL A 570 8.84 -24.06 -15.59
CA VAL A 570 10.17 -24.55 -15.93
C VAL A 570 10.69 -25.48 -14.85
N GLN A 571 10.50 -25.12 -13.58
CA GLN A 571 11.01 -25.87 -12.45
C GLN A 571 10.03 -25.90 -11.28
N THR A 572 10.05 -27.03 -10.58
CA THR A 572 9.38 -27.20 -9.31
C THR A 572 10.35 -27.83 -8.30
N LEU A 573 10.24 -27.43 -7.03
CA LEU A 573 11.09 -27.92 -5.95
C LEU A 573 10.22 -28.15 -4.70
N SER A 574 10.29 -29.36 -4.14
CA SER A 574 9.65 -29.67 -2.85
C SER A 574 10.64 -29.48 -1.72
N VAL A 575 10.30 -28.65 -0.74
CA VAL A 575 11.17 -28.33 0.41
C VAL A 575 10.32 -27.99 1.63
N ASN A 576 10.97 -27.92 2.81
CA ASN A 576 10.36 -27.34 4.00
C ASN A 576 10.41 -25.81 3.96
N THR A 577 9.47 -25.13 4.61
CA THR A 577 9.40 -23.66 4.69
C THR A 577 10.71 -23.05 5.22
N HIS A 578 11.43 -23.72 6.11
CA HIS A 578 12.68 -23.23 6.72
C HIS A 578 13.92 -23.50 5.88
N THR A 579 13.84 -24.38 4.87
CA THR A 579 14.99 -24.74 4.04
C THR A 579 15.49 -23.53 3.26
N SER A 580 16.81 -23.33 3.27
CA SER A 580 17.46 -22.38 2.39
C SER A 580 17.46 -22.90 0.96
N VAL A 581 17.12 -22.05 -0.01
CA VAL A 581 17.08 -22.42 -1.43
C VAL A 581 18.10 -21.61 -2.20
N LEU A 582 18.91 -22.28 -2.98
CA LEU A 582 19.86 -21.69 -3.92
C LEU A 582 19.19 -21.56 -5.29
N PHE A 583 19.35 -20.40 -5.87
CA PHE A 583 18.85 -20.05 -7.21
C PHE A 583 20.04 -19.78 -8.12
N PHE A 584 20.20 -20.59 -9.16
CA PHE A 584 21.29 -20.45 -10.12
C PHE A 584 20.77 -19.77 -11.39
N SER A 585 21.37 -18.65 -11.75
CA SER A 585 20.99 -17.92 -12.97
C SER A 585 21.61 -18.57 -14.22
N THR A 586 21.00 -18.30 -15.37
CA THR A 586 21.53 -18.71 -16.68
C THR A 586 22.94 -18.18 -16.94
N GLU A 587 23.36 -17.09 -16.32
CA GLU A 587 24.70 -16.49 -16.46
C GLU A 587 25.72 -17.02 -15.43
N GLY A 588 25.37 -18.01 -14.63
CA GLY A 588 26.28 -18.61 -13.65
C GLY A 588 26.37 -17.88 -12.31
N LEU A 589 25.42 -17.02 -11.95
CA LEU A 589 25.31 -16.43 -10.60
C LEU A 589 24.45 -17.33 -9.70
N VAL A 590 24.68 -17.23 -8.40
CA VAL A 590 23.89 -17.92 -7.37
C VAL A 590 23.36 -16.92 -6.35
N TYR A 591 22.11 -17.11 -5.94
CA TYR A 591 21.41 -16.38 -4.89
C TYR A 591 20.91 -17.37 -3.85
N LYS A 592 20.81 -16.94 -2.58
CA LYS A 592 20.32 -17.78 -1.46
C LYS A 592 19.21 -17.06 -0.72
N ILE A 593 18.06 -17.70 -0.62
CA ILE A 593 16.93 -17.20 0.17
C ILE A 593 16.23 -18.37 0.89
N LYS A 594 15.61 -18.10 2.03
CA LYS A 594 14.77 -19.07 2.75
C LYS A 594 13.45 -19.29 2.03
N ALA A 595 12.95 -20.54 1.97
CA ALA A 595 11.73 -20.89 1.25
C ALA A 595 10.50 -20.09 1.73
N TRP A 596 10.40 -19.79 3.02
CA TRP A 596 9.31 -18.97 3.56
C TRP A 596 9.28 -17.53 3.05
N LYS A 597 10.39 -16.98 2.56
CA LYS A 597 10.43 -15.64 1.94
C LYS A 597 9.81 -15.61 0.54
N ILE A 598 9.62 -16.77 -0.07
CA ILE A 598 8.94 -16.88 -1.36
C ILE A 598 7.45 -16.65 -1.16
N PRO A 599 6.80 -15.80 -1.97
CA PRO A 599 5.38 -15.49 -1.82
C PRO A 599 4.50 -16.73 -1.90
N GLU A 600 3.56 -16.84 -0.99
CA GLU A 600 2.53 -17.85 -1.04
C GLU A 600 1.53 -17.57 -2.16
N GLY A 601 1.10 -18.60 -2.85
CA GLY A 601 0.16 -18.49 -3.93
C GLY A 601 -0.77 -19.70 -4.00
N SER A 602 -2.05 -19.48 -4.30
CA SER A 602 -2.98 -20.55 -4.59
C SER A 602 -2.52 -21.37 -5.80
N THR A 603 -3.07 -22.58 -5.98
CA THR A 603 -2.74 -23.47 -7.12
C THR A 603 -2.91 -22.76 -8.46
N THR A 604 -3.88 -21.85 -8.58
CA THR A 604 -4.22 -21.13 -9.83
C THR A 604 -3.56 -19.77 -9.98
N SER A 605 -2.88 -19.23 -8.94
CA SER A 605 -2.25 -17.90 -9.00
C SER A 605 -0.99 -17.91 -9.88
N LYS A 606 -0.70 -16.79 -10.55
CA LYS A 606 0.51 -16.59 -11.37
C LYS A 606 1.80 -16.52 -10.55
N GLY A 607 1.72 -16.15 -9.27
CA GLY A 607 2.87 -15.86 -8.43
C GLY A 607 3.39 -14.43 -8.57
N LYS A 608 4.59 -14.17 -8.05
CA LYS A 608 5.27 -12.87 -8.16
C LYS A 608 6.52 -12.96 -9.00
N SER A 609 6.89 -11.87 -9.66
CA SER A 609 8.11 -11.82 -10.47
C SER A 609 9.37 -12.04 -9.61
N LEU A 610 10.30 -12.87 -10.09
CA LEU A 610 11.61 -13.12 -9.48
C LEU A 610 12.44 -11.83 -9.32
N PHE A 611 12.26 -10.85 -10.19
CA PHE A 611 12.91 -9.55 -10.08
C PHE A 611 12.52 -8.77 -8.81
N ASN A 612 11.37 -9.06 -8.22
CA ASN A 612 10.93 -8.46 -6.95
C ASN A 612 11.55 -9.13 -5.72
N ILE A 613 12.15 -10.31 -5.89
CA ILE A 613 12.65 -11.17 -4.81
C ILE A 613 14.17 -11.29 -4.86
N LEU A 614 14.72 -11.41 -6.08
CA LEU A 614 16.15 -11.52 -6.35
C LEU A 614 16.64 -10.32 -7.16
N PRO A 615 17.84 -9.80 -6.89
CA PRO A 615 18.41 -8.69 -7.63
C PRO A 615 18.94 -9.14 -9.01
N LEU A 616 18.06 -9.67 -9.85
CA LEU A 616 18.39 -10.13 -11.19
C LEU A 616 18.54 -8.91 -12.13
N LYS A 617 19.49 -9.00 -13.06
CA LYS A 617 19.64 -8.01 -14.15
C LYS A 617 18.65 -8.31 -15.27
N ASN A 618 18.29 -7.29 -16.05
CA ASN A 618 17.49 -7.46 -17.26
C ASN A 618 18.19 -8.51 -18.16
N HIS A 619 17.44 -9.53 -18.60
CA HIS A 619 17.86 -10.70 -19.40
C HIS A 619 18.39 -11.92 -18.60
N GLN A 620 18.46 -11.86 -17.25
CA GLN A 620 18.77 -13.04 -16.45
C GLN A 620 17.53 -13.84 -16.14
N SER A 621 17.59 -15.16 -16.30
CA SER A 621 16.58 -16.11 -15.84
C SER A 621 17.21 -17.16 -14.90
N ILE A 622 16.37 -17.85 -14.14
CA ILE A 622 16.83 -18.93 -13.27
C ILE A 622 16.87 -20.23 -14.06
N SER A 623 18.03 -20.87 -14.06
CA SER A 623 18.28 -22.14 -14.76
C SER A 623 18.06 -23.34 -13.86
N SER A 624 18.36 -23.22 -12.58
CA SER A 624 18.22 -24.32 -11.59
C SER A 624 17.94 -23.77 -10.21
N ILE A 625 17.11 -24.48 -9.45
CA ILE A 625 16.86 -24.25 -8.02
C ILE A 625 17.23 -25.50 -7.23
N MET A 626 17.82 -25.35 -6.06
CA MET A 626 18.30 -26.44 -5.26
C MET A 626 18.14 -26.15 -3.75
N PRO A 627 17.75 -27.15 -2.92
CA PRO A 627 17.75 -26.99 -1.48
C PRO A 627 19.19 -26.92 -0.97
N PHE A 628 19.43 -26.13 0.06
CA PHE A 628 20.72 -26.08 0.78
C PHE A 628 20.51 -26.62 2.18
N PRO A 629 21.34 -27.56 2.65
CA PRO A 629 21.25 -28.12 4.01
C PRO A 629 21.29 -27.03 5.06
N ASP A 630 20.47 -27.14 6.09
CA ASP A 630 20.41 -26.17 7.18
C ASP A 630 21.52 -26.38 8.22
N ASP A 631 22.07 -27.61 8.31
CA ASP A 631 23.15 -27.94 9.25
C ASP A 631 24.53 -27.72 8.61
N GLU A 632 25.33 -26.82 9.23
CA GLU A 632 26.69 -26.53 8.74
C GLU A 632 27.63 -27.74 8.83
N SER A 633 27.37 -28.67 9.74
CA SER A 633 28.17 -29.90 9.85
C SER A 633 28.03 -30.80 8.62
N ASP A 634 26.86 -30.80 7.99
CA ASP A 634 26.56 -31.60 6.81
C ASP A 634 27.24 -31.04 5.55
N THR A 635 27.53 -29.73 5.50
CA THR A 635 28.11 -29.09 4.32
C THR A 635 29.58 -29.45 4.08
N LYS A 636 30.36 -29.81 5.13
CA LYS A 636 31.82 -30.07 5.03
C LYS A 636 32.17 -31.29 4.20
N ASN A 637 31.29 -32.29 4.18
CA ASN A 637 31.54 -33.58 3.48
C ASN A 637 30.75 -33.67 2.15
N LEU A 638 30.03 -32.63 1.80
CA LEU A 638 29.19 -32.56 0.60
C LEU A 638 29.87 -31.71 -0.48
N GLN A 639 29.73 -32.18 -1.71
CA GLN A 639 30.17 -31.44 -2.89
C GLN A 639 28.94 -31.07 -3.75
N ILE A 640 29.11 -30.02 -4.55
CA ILE A 640 28.12 -29.58 -5.52
C ILE A 640 28.65 -29.78 -6.93
N VAL A 641 27.86 -30.44 -7.78
CA VAL A 641 28.18 -30.69 -9.19
C VAL A 641 27.30 -29.84 -10.08
N PHE A 642 27.90 -29.18 -11.03
CA PHE A 642 27.26 -28.40 -12.09
C PHE A 642 27.36 -29.15 -13.41
N ALA A 643 26.30 -29.13 -14.21
CA ALA A 643 26.32 -29.56 -15.60
C ALA A 643 25.82 -28.47 -16.51
N THR A 644 26.49 -28.27 -17.64
CA THR A 644 26.09 -27.28 -18.65
C THR A 644 25.50 -27.95 -19.88
N ALA A 645 24.69 -27.23 -20.66
CA ALA A 645 24.04 -27.76 -21.85
C ALA A 645 25.06 -28.31 -22.88
N LYS A 646 26.24 -27.71 -22.97
CA LYS A 646 27.32 -28.13 -23.88
C LYS A 646 28.19 -29.27 -23.34
N GLY A 647 27.75 -29.98 -22.32
CA GLY A 647 28.40 -31.20 -21.85
C GLY A 647 29.54 -30.98 -20.87
N LYS A 648 29.75 -29.81 -20.31
CA LYS A 648 30.74 -29.57 -19.27
C LYS A 648 30.19 -29.87 -17.91
N VAL A 649 31.07 -30.35 -17.01
CA VAL A 649 30.79 -30.63 -15.61
C VAL A 649 31.83 -30.01 -14.73
N ARG A 650 31.39 -29.60 -13.50
CA ARG A 650 32.27 -29.01 -12.52
C ARG A 650 31.85 -29.45 -11.12
N LYS A 651 32.82 -29.70 -10.24
CA LYS A 651 32.61 -30.09 -8.83
C LYS A 651 33.30 -29.12 -7.90
N ASN A 652 32.57 -28.59 -6.91
CA ASN A 652 33.10 -27.71 -5.83
C ASN A 652 32.74 -28.30 -4.46
N SER A 653 33.37 -27.81 -3.40
CA SER A 653 32.84 -28.00 -2.06
C SER A 653 31.49 -27.25 -1.90
N LEU A 654 30.53 -27.86 -1.22
CA LEU A 654 29.25 -27.20 -0.90
C LEU A 654 29.47 -26.02 0.06
N GLU A 655 30.51 -26.08 0.91
CA GLU A 655 30.90 -25.00 1.81
C GLU A 655 31.18 -23.67 1.09
N ASP A 656 31.68 -23.69 -0.16
CA ASP A 656 31.88 -22.49 -0.98
C ASP A 656 30.57 -21.67 -1.16
N PHE A 657 29.41 -22.26 -0.92
CA PHE A 657 28.06 -21.70 -1.11
C PHE A 657 27.33 -21.44 0.23
N SER A 658 27.97 -21.62 1.37
CA SER A 658 27.37 -21.36 2.69
C SER A 658 27.04 -19.89 2.88
N SER A 659 27.96 -18.99 2.53
CA SER A 659 27.82 -17.55 2.68
C SER A 659 27.64 -16.85 1.32
N ILE A 660 26.39 -16.55 0.95
CA ILE A 660 26.02 -15.83 -0.27
C ILE A 660 25.39 -14.48 0.12
N ASN A 661 25.95 -13.40 -0.38
CA ASN A 661 25.45 -12.05 -0.14
C ASN A 661 24.12 -11.80 -0.90
N SER A 662 23.33 -10.83 -0.46
CA SER A 662 22.06 -10.45 -1.11
C SER A 662 22.21 -10.06 -2.59
N ALA A 663 23.38 -9.55 -2.99
CA ALA A 663 23.72 -9.22 -4.38
C ALA A 663 24.04 -10.44 -5.26
N GLY A 664 24.08 -11.65 -4.69
CA GLY A 664 24.48 -12.88 -5.37
C GLY A 664 26.01 -13.05 -5.47
N LYS A 665 26.42 -14.23 -5.86
CA LYS A 665 27.83 -14.60 -6.09
C LYS A 665 28.00 -15.37 -7.40
N ILE A 666 29.18 -15.32 -8.01
CA ILE A 666 29.51 -16.17 -9.16
C ILE A 666 29.57 -17.62 -8.70
N ALA A 667 28.80 -18.50 -9.32
CA ALA A 667 28.79 -19.95 -9.10
C ALA A 667 29.75 -20.68 -10.07
N ILE A 668 29.65 -20.35 -11.35
CA ILE A 668 30.47 -20.96 -12.42
C ILE A 668 30.64 -19.94 -13.55
N LYS A 669 31.81 -19.94 -14.21
CA LYS A 669 32.00 -19.17 -15.45
C LYS A 669 31.60 -20.05 -16.65
N LEU A 670 30.70 -19.55 -17.48
CA LEU A 670 30.20 -20.25 -18.66
C LEU A 670 30.94 -19.86 -19.92
N ASP A 671 30.90 -20.73 -20.93
CA ASP A 671 31.28 -20.38 -22.31
C ASP A 671 30.19 -19.52 -22.99
N PRO A 672 30.53 -18.78 -24.07
CA PRO A 672 29.53 -18.11 -24.86
C PRO A 672 28.43 -19.05 -25.34
N ASN A 673 27.17 -18.66 -25.16
CA ASN A 673 25.98 -19.46 -25.53
C ASN A 673 25.89 -20.84 -24.83
N ASP A 674 26.47 -21.00 -23.64
CA ASP A 674 26.25 -22.15 -22.75
C ASP A 674 25.37 -21.75 -21.56
N LYS A 675 24.65 -22.68 -21.00
CA LYS A 675 23.76 -22.47 -19.85
C LYS A 675 23.90 -23.59 -18.83
N ILE A 676 23.66 -23.30 -17.56
CA ILE A 676 23.54 -24.33 -16.54
C ILE A 676 22.24 -25.12 -16.79
N VAL A 677 22.32 -26.45 -16.76
CA VAL A 677 21.16 -27.34 -16.93
C VAL A 677 20.75 -27.97 -15.61
N GLY A 678 21.71 -28.30 -14.77
CA GLY A 678 21.45 -28.94 -13.49
C GLY A 678 22.56 -28.64 -12.50
N VAL A 679 22.16 -28.60 -11.23
CA VAL A 679 23.05 -28.47 -10.09
C VAL A 679 22.59 -29.44 -9.01
N GLU A 680 23.47 -30.31 -8.55
CA GLU A 680 23.15 -31.38 -7.60
C GLU A 680 24.21 -31.51 -6.51
N ILE A 681 23.81 -31.92 -5.30
CA ILE A 681 24.70 -32.25 -4.20
C ILE A 681 25.14 -33.68 -4.36
N CYS A 682 26.44 -33.96 -4.18
CA CYS A 682 26.97 -35.30 -4.22
C CYS A 682 27.99 -35.59 -3.12
N LYS A 683 28.22 -36.89 -2.86
CA LYS A 683 29.31 -37.45 -2.06
C LYS A 683 30.32 -38.11 -2.98
N ASP A 684 31.54 -38.36 -2.46
CA ASP A 684 32.61 -38.99 -3.23
C ASP A 684 32.32 -40.48 -3.57
N ASP A 685 31.46 -41.12 -2.81
CA ASP A 685 31.05 -42.50 -3.03
C ASP A 685 29.89 -42.68 -3.99
N GLN A 686 29.42 -41.61 -4.59
CA GLN A 686 28.29 -41.58 -5.55
C GLN A 686 28.77 -41.48 -7.00
N ASP A 687 27.87 -41.71 -7.92
CA ASP A 687 28.07 -41.58 -9.36
C ASP A 687 27.29 -40.43 -9.93
N VAL A 688 27.88 -39.74 -10.89
CA VAL A 688 27.23 -38.66 -11.70
C VAL A 688 26.68 -39.26 -12.95
N MET A 689 25.41 -38.97 -13.24
CA MET A 689 24.75 -39.36 -14.45
C MET A 689 24.29 -38.13 -15.21
N LEU A 690 24.62 -38.05 -16.49
CA LEU A 690 24.14 -37.00 -17.44
C LEU A 690 23.26 -37.64 -18.48
N SER A 691 22.13 -37.01 -18.77
CA SER A 691 21.21 -37.46 -19.83
C SER A 691 21.06 -36.37 -20.88
N THR A 692 21.08 -36.79 -22.17
CA THR A 692 20.97 -35.84 -23.30
C THR A 692 19.56 -35.81 -23.86
N LYS A 693 19.23 -34.76 -24.55
CA LYS A 693 17.94 -34.55 -25.22
C LYS A 693 17.60 -35.68 -26.21
N ASN A 694 18.63 -36.18 -26.90
CA ASN A 694 18.47 -37.23 -27.92
C ASN A 694 18.49 -38.66 -27.34
N GLY A 695 18.33 -38.85 -26.05
CA GLY A 695 18.14 -40.13 -25.39
C GLY A 695 19.42 -40.87 -24.98
N LYS A 696 20.60 -40.25 -25.12
CA LYS A 696 21.85 -40.83 -24.59
C LYS A 696 22.04 -40.50 -23.12
N CYS A 697 22.83 -41.31 -22.43
CA CYS A 697 23.25 -41.03 -21.06
C CYS A 697 24.67 -41.50 -20.80
N ILE A 698 25.35 -40.90 -19.82
CA ILE A 698 26.66 -41.32 -19.34
C ILE A 698 26.63 -41.34 -17.79
N ARG A 699 27.18 -42.43 -17.20
CA ARG A 699 27.33 -42.57 -15.76
C ARG A 699 28.82 -42.78 -15.45
N PHE A 700 29.37 -41.98 -14.54
CA PHE A 700 30.75 -42.04 -14.11
C PHE A 700 30.91 -41.71 -12.63
N GLU A 701 31.97 -42.16 -11.99
CA GLU A 701 32.21 -41.95 -10.57
C GLU A 701 32.47 -40.47 -10.27
N SER A 702 31.84 -39.94 -9.21
CA SER A 702 32.06 -38.59 -8.70
C SER A 702 33.53 -38.32 -8.36
N LYS A 703 34.26 -39.33 -7.84
CA LYS A 703 35.71 -39.22 -7.55
C LYS A 703 36.57 -38.87 -8.77
N LYS A 704 36.12 -39.18 -10.00
CA LYS A 704 36.82 -38.82 -11.26
C LYS A 704 36.67 -37.34 -11.63
N LEU A 705 35.85 -36.59 -10.90
CA LEU A 705 35.79 -35.14 -10.99
C LEU A 705 36.68 -34.52 -9.92
N ARG A 706 37.64 -33.73 -10.35
CA ARG A 706 38.44 -32.92 -9.40
C ARG A 706 37.57 -31.87 -8.71
N ILE A 707 37.83 -31.61 -7.44
CA ILE A 707 37.22 -30.49 -6.73
C ILE A 707 37.96 -29.21 -7.14
N PHE A 708 37.23 -28.24 -7.64
CA PHE A 708 37.79 -26.95 -8.02
C PHE A 708 37.87 -26.05 -6.78
N LYS A 709 39.05 -25.49 -6.53
CA LYS A 709 39.25 -24.40 -5.59
C LYS A 709 38.79 -23.09 -6.25
N GLY A 710 37.79 -22.47 -5.71
CA GLY A 710 37.24 -21.25 -6.25
C GLY A 710 36.13 -21.44 -7.32
N ARG A 711 35.38 -20.39 -7.63
CA ARG A 711 34.10 -20.46 -8.39
C ARG A 711 34.16 -19.93 -9.82
N SER A 712 35.30 -19.40 -10.29
CA SER A 712 35.42 -18.67 -11.56
C SER A 712 35.91 -19.51 -12.75
N SER A 713 35.98 -20.85 -12.66
CA SER A 713 36.41 -21.71 -13.77
C SER A 713 35.25 -22.31 -14.55
N LYS A 714 35.49 -22.75 -15.79
CA LYS A 714 34.48 -23.22 -16.78
C LYS A 714 34.13 -24.73 -16.65
N GLY A 715 34.77 -25.52 -15.81
CA GLY A 715 34.54 -26.95 -15.72
C GLY A 715 35.32 -27.78 -16.78
N ILE A 716 35.06 -29.08 -16.85
CA ILE A 716 35.71 -30.05 -17.70
C ILE A 716 34.68 -30.85 -18.50
N LYS A 717 35.09 -31.52 -19.61
CA LYS A 717 34.19 -32.33 -20.45
C LYS A 717 33.61 -33.51 -19.63
N GLY A 718 32.29 -33.56 -19.54
CA GLY A 718 31.50 -34.61 -18.89
C GLY A 718 31.10 -35.72 -19.87
N ILE A 719 30.58 -35.34 -21.02
CA ILE A 719 30.12 -36.21 -22.12
C ILE A 719 30.52 -35.58 -23.46
N GLU A 720 30.69 -36.44 -24.50
CA GLU A 720 30.83 -36.06 -25.88
C GLU A 720 29.46 -36.04 -26.54
N LEU A 721 28.99 -34.85 -26.86
CA LEU A 721 27.69 -34.64 -27.49
C LEU A 721 27.73 -34.85 -29.00
N SER A 722 26.67 -35.43 -29.56
CA SER A 722 26.43 -35.46 -31.02
C SER A 722 26.06 -34.06 -31.51
N PRO A 723 26.23 -33.73 -32.82
CA PRO A 723 25.72 -32.48 -33.37
C PRO A 723 24.26 -32.25 -33.02
N ASN A 724 23.89 -31.04 -32.61
CA ASN A 724 22.55 -30.63 -32.20
C ASN A 724 21.98 -31.38 -30.98
N ASP A 725 22.81 -32.04 -30.16
CA ASP A 725 22.41 -32.61 -28.89
C ASP A 725 22.82 -31.73 -27.72
N GLU A 726 22.07 -31.74 -26.64
CA GLU A 726 22.35 -30.98 -25.41
C GLU A 726 22.05 -31.81 -24.18
N ILE A 727 22.74 -31.55 -23.08
CA ILE A 727 22.36 -32.11 -21.78
C ILE A 727 21.04 -31.48 -21.33
N VAL A 728 20.13 -32.32 -20.83
CA VAL A 728 18.83 -31.91 -20.26
C VAL A 728 18.68 -32.31 -18.80
N SER A 729 19.48 -33.26 -18.31
CA SER A 729 19.39 -33.67 -16.89
C SER A 729 20.75 -34.05 -16.33
N LEU A 730 20.99 -33.61 -15.11
CA LEU A 730 22.05 -34.08 -14.21
C LEU A 730 21.41 -34.82 -13.05
N SER A 731 21.94 -35.97 -12.69
CA SER A 731 21.50 -36.78 -11.55
C SER A 731 22.66 -37.37 -10.80
N ILE A 732 22.50 -37.56 -9.49
CA ILE A 732 23.44 -38.24 -8.64
C ILE A 732 22.83 -39.60 -8.25
N THR A 733 23.58 -40.68 -8.46
CA THR A 733 23.17 -42.05 -8.13
C THR A 733 24.10 -42.69 -7.13
N ASN A 734 23.56 -43.47 -6.23
CA ASN A 734 24.38 -44.21 -5.26
C ASN A 734 25.05 -45.46 -5.93
N LYS A 735 26.25 -45.78 -5.48
CA LYS A 735 26.90 -47.09 -5.86
C LYS A 735 26.10 -48.24 -5.30
N GLU A 736 25.89 -49.26 -6.12
CA GLU A 736 25.15 -50.44 -5.71
C GLU A 736 25.93 -51.26 -4.69
N LYS A 737 25.27 -51.61 -3.58
CA LYS A 737 25.69 -52.69 -2.69
C LYS A 737 24.86 -53.93 -3.07
N ILE A 738 25.31 -54.68 -4.09
CA ILE A 738 24.67 -55.93 -4.50
C ILE A 738 24.96 -56.97 -3.41
N LYS A 739 23.92 -57.41 -2.68
CA LYS A 739 23.97 -58.66 -1.91
C LYS A 739 23.88 -59.80 -2.89
N LYS A 740 24.70 -60.86 -2.65
CA LYS A 740 24.85 -62.00 -3.58
C LYS A 740 23.54 -62.65 -4.04
N ASP A 741 22.40 -62.45 -3.39
CA ASP A 741 21.15 -63.14 -3.60
C ASP A 741 20.01 -62.29 -4.18
N THR A 742 20.24 -60.98 -4.44
CA THR A 742 19.19 -60.13 -5.01
C THR A 742 19.56 -59.56 -6.38
N LYS A 743 18.71 -59.75 -7.38
CA LYS A 743 18.91 -59.22 -8.76
C LYS A 743 18.86 -57.70 -8.86
N SER A 744 18.42 -56.97 -7.84
CA SER A 744 18.40 -55.51 -7.81
C SER A 744 18.34 -54.99 -6.38
N ASP A 745 18.82 -53.74 -6.15
CA ASP A 745 18.75 -53.01 -4.89
C ASP A 745 17.47 -52.16 -4.75
N GLY A 746 16.48 -52.34 -5.65
CA GLY A 746 15.22 -51.61 -5.63
C GLY A 746 15.31 -50.16 -6.14
N ARG A 747 16.44 -49.75 -6.71
CA ARG A 747 16.68 -48.44 -7.26
C ARG A 747 16.53 -48.39 -8.77
N PHE A 748 15.87 -47.38 -9.26
CA PHE A 748 15.60 -47.19 -10.67
C PHE A 748 16.05 -45.79 -11.10
N VAL A 749 16.21 -45.60 -12.40
CA VAL A 749 16.28 -44.32 -13.09
C VAL A 749 14.98 -44.13 -13.84
N LEU A 750 14.23 -43.10 -13.51
CA LEU A 750 13.04 -42.71 -14.21
C LEU A 750 13.42 -41.71 -15.32
N SER A 751 13.05 -42.00 -16.54
CA SER A 751 13.21 -41.11 -17.68
C SER A 751 11.83 -40.70 -18.20
N ILE A 752 11.61 -39.41 -18.40
CA ILE A 752 10.36 -38.81 -18.87
C ILE A 752 10.64 -37.98 -20.10
N THR A 753 9.74 -38.07 -21.11
CA THR A 753 9.87 -37.38 -22.39
C THR A 753 8.80 -36.30 -22.55
N GLU A 754 9.05 -35.35 -23.44
CA GLU A 754 8.19 -34.17 -23.67
C GLU A 754 6.75 -34.50 -24.06
N ASN A 755 6.51 -35.65 -24.74
CA ASN A 755 5.18 -36.07 -25.12
C ASN A 755 4.47 -36.92 -24.03
N GLY A 756 4.95 -36.89 -22.79
CA GLY A 756 4.32 -37.51 -21.63
C GLY A 756 4.51 -39.02 -21.50
N TYR A 757 5.50 -39.58 -22.20
CA TYR A 757 5.91 -40.95 -22.05
C TYR A 757 7.08 -41.06 -21.08
N GLY A 758 7.25 -42.23 -20.47
CA GLY A 758 8.40 -42.49 -19.60
C GLY A 758 8.45 -43.94 -19.16
N LYS A 759 9.53 -44.24 -18.46
CA LYS A 759 9.81 -45.59 -17.91
C LYS A 759 10.71 -45.48 -16.71
N LYS A 760 10.63 -46.48 -15.83
CA LYS A 760 11.67 -46.71 -14.84
C LYS A 760 12.55 -47.87 -15.30
N THR A 761 13.86 -47.69 -15.25
CA THR A 761 14.88 -48.71 -15.63
C THR A 761 15.78 -48.97 -14.43
N LEU A 762 16.15 -50.26 -14.20
CA LEU A 762 17.03 -50.60 -13.09
C LEU A 762 18.36 -49.83 -13.18
N ASN A 763 18.84 -49.30 -12.06
CA ASN A 763 20.04 -48.52 -11.99
C ASN A 763 21.29 -49.28 -12.49
N ASN A 764 21.35 -50.63 -12.31
CA ASN A 764 22.44 -51.50 -12.76
C ASN A 764 22.52 -51.67 -14.28
N GLU A 765 21.50 -51.40 -15.02
CA GLU A 765 21.54 -51.38 -16.50
C GLU A 765 22.41 -50.23 -17.04
N TYR A 766 22.67 -49.20 -16.27
CA TYR A 766 23.52 -48.05 -16.61
C TYR A 766 24.98 -48.29 -16.13
N ARG A 767 25.78 -48.91 -17.00
CA ARG A 767 27.20 -49.19 -16.66
C ARG A 767 27.99 -47.94 -16.37
N VAL A 768 28.87 -47.99 -15.38
CA VAL A 768 29.81 -46.93 -15.07
C VAL A 768 30.93 -46.92 -16.11
N ILE A 769 31.16 -45.78 -16.75
CA ILE A 769 32.18 -45.57 -17.77
C ILE A 769 33.04 -44.33 -17.45
N ASN A 770 34.10 -44.10 -18.20
CA ASN A 770 34.89 -42.92 -18.03
C ASN A 770 34.18 -41.67 -18.54
N ARG A 771 34.29 -40.52 -17.84
CA ARG A 771 33.71 -39.25 -18.27
C ARG A 771 34.32 -38.81 -19.61
N GLY A 772 33.55 -38.00 -20.37
CA GLY A 772 33.99 -37.46 -21.67
C GLY A 772 33.76 -38.37 -22.84
N GLY A 773 33.19 -39.61 -22.66
CA GLY A 773 32.83 -40.56 -23.71
C GLY A 773 31.48 -40.19 -24.36
N LYS A 774 31.08 -40.91 -25.43
CA LYS A 774 29.82 -40.67 -26.21
C LYS A 774 28.57 -41.18 -25.48
N GLY A 775 28.69 -41.80 -24.28
CA GLY A 775 27.56 -42.34 -23.53
C GLY A 775 26.92 -43.57 -24.13
N ILE A 776 25.82 -44.04 -23.54
CA ILE A 776 25.01 -45.18 -23.95
C ILE A 776 23.56 -44.74 -24.18
N ILE A 777 22.74 -45.53 -24.83
CA ILE A 777 21.30 -45.28 -25.02
C ILE A 777 20.62 -45.49 -23.67
N GLY A 778 19.92 -44.43 -23.16
CA GLY A 778 19.12 -44.44 -21.97
C GLY A 778 17.62 -44.69 -22.28
N ILE A 779 17.12 -44.07 -23.33
CA ILE A 779 15.76 -44.26 -23.88
C ILE A 779 15.83 -44.08 -25.38
N VAL A 780 14.99 -44.81 -26.12
CA VAL A 780 14.88 -44.68 -27.59
C VAL A 780 13.88 -43.57 -27.89
N ASN A 781 14.34 -42.47 -28.46
CA ASN A 781 13.48 -41.36 -28.93
C ASN A 781 12.82 -41.70 -30.26
N SER A 782 11.60 -41.26 -30.42
CA SER A 782 10.80 -41.35 -31.65
C SER A 782 9.81 -40.19 -31.73
N PRO A 783 9.20 -39.92 -32.87
CA PRO A 783 8.14 -38.93 -32.98
C PRO A 783 6.99 -39.12 -31.96
N ARG A 784 6.78 -40.37 -31.55
CA ARG A 784 5.71 -40.72 -30.58
C ARG A 784 6.00 -40.19 -29.17
N ASN A 785 7.19 -40.39 -28.66
CA ASN A 785 7.54 -40.05 -27.27
C ASN A 785 8.27 -38.69 -27.16
N GLY A 786 8.88 -38.21 -28.26
CA GLY A 786 9.61 -36.93 -28.25
C GLY A 786 10.98 -37.02 -27.54
N SER A 787 11.56 -35.86 -27.24
CA SER A 787 12.86 -35.73 -26.58
C SER A 787 12.76 -35.97 -25.09
N ILE A 788 13.88 -36.31 -24.41
CA ILE A 788 13.93 -36.38 -22.95
C ILE A 788 13.79 -34.98 -22.36
N CYS A 789 12.94 -34.84 -21.35
CA CYS A 789 12.86 -33.62 -20.54
C CYS A 789 13.45 -33.78 -19.12
N SER A 790 13.36 -34.97 -18.52
CA SER A 790 13.92 -35.22 -17.16
C SER A 790 14.34 -36.70 -17.04
N SER A 791 15.43 -36.94 -16.27
CA SER A 791 15.90 -38.26 -15.93
C SER A 791 16.59 -38.25 -14.56
N PHE A 792 16.07 -38.98 -13.57
CA PHE A 792 16.57 -38.95 -12.18
C PHE A 792 16.32 -40.27 -11.45
N PRO A 793 17.08 -40.56 -10.36
CA PRO A 793 16.97 -41.80 -9.58
C PRO A 793 15.68 -41.79 -8.73
N VAL A 794 15.01 -42.95 -8.65
CA VAL A 794 13.80 -43.16 -7.85
C VAL A 794 13.78 -44.57 -7.23
N ILE A 795 12.94 -44.67 -6.15
CA ILE A 795 12.57 -45.96 -5.56
C ILE A 795 11.07 -46.20 -5.71
N GLU A 796 10.58 -47.41 -5.47
CA GLU A 796 9.14 -47.74 -5.68
C GLU A 796 8.20 -46.98 -4.72
N GLY A 797 8.68 -46.59 -3.54
CA GLY A 797 7.90 -45.80 -2.59
C GLY A 797 7.78 -44.35 -2.94
N ASP A 798 8.56 -43.82 -3.89
CA ASP A 798 8.56 -42.41 -4.25
C ASP A 798 7.31 -42.01 -5.05
N ASP A 799 6.95 -40.74 -4.93
CA ASP A 799 6.01 -40.06 -5.81
C ASP A 799 6.76 -39.06 -6.71
N VAL A 800 6.22 -38.86 -7.91
CA VAL A 800 6.78 -37.95 -8.90
C VAL A 800 5.77 -36.91 -9.30
N MET A 801 6.17 -35.68 -9.34
CA MET A 801 5.40 -34.55 -9.85
C MET A 801 5.84 -34.21 -11.27
N ILE A 802 4.92 -34.18 -12.21
CA ILE A 802 5.15 -33.86 -13.60
C ILE A 802 4.41 -32.60 -13.95
N SER A 803 5.08 -31.63 -14.57
CA SER A 803 4.53 -30.33 -14.94
C SER A 803 4.57 -30.13 -16.46
N THR A 804 3.54 -29.45 -17.02
CA THR A 804 3.44 -29.19 -18.45
C THR A 804 3.59 -27.70 -18.76
N ASN A 805 3.89 -27.37 -20.04
CA ASN A 805 3.98 -25.99 -20.51
C ASN A 805 2.66 -25.20 -20.42
N LYS A 806 1.51 -25.90 -20.25
CA LYS A 806 0.20 -25.26 -19.99
C LYS A 806 -0.13 -25.14 -18.50
N GLY A 807 0.85 -25.29 -17.61
CA GLY A 807 0.69 -25.12 -16.15
C GLY A 807 -0.05 -26.29 -15.48
N ARG A 808 -0.29 -27.41 -16.16
CA ARG A 808 -0.89 -28.60 -15.55
C ARG A 808 0.15 -29.38 -14.76
N VAL A 809 -0.26 -29.87 -13.60
CA VAL A 809 0.58 -30.68 -12.72
C VAL A 809 -0.12 -31.95 -12.37
N ILE A 810 0.63 -33.07 -12.38
CA ILE A 810 0.16 -34.39 -11.94
C ILE A 810 1.16 -35.00 -10.97
N ARG A 811 0.66 -35.63 -9.90
CA ARG A 811 1.45 -36.42 -8.95
C ARG A 811 1.16 -37.90 -9.24
N VAL A 812 2.19 -38.71 -9.52
CA VAL A 812 2.09 -40.11 -9.89
C VAL A 812 3.01 -40.95 -9.02
N ALA A 813 2.53 -42.04 -8.47
CA ALA A 813 3.35 -42.96 -7.70
C ALA A 813 4.31 -43.76 -8.63
N VAL A 814 5.59 -43.84 -8.27
CA VAL A 814 6.61 -44.54 -9.07
C VAL A 814 6.27 -46.02 -9.26
N LYS A 815 5.62 -46.65 -8.28
CA LYS A 815 5.14 -48.07 -8.41
C LYS A 815 4.21 -48.30 -9.58
N GLU A 816 3.44 -47.28 -10.02
CA GLU A 816 2.53 -47.39 -11.17
C GLU A 816 3.24 -47.30 -12.54
N ILE A 817 4.50 -46.84 -12.55
CA ILE A 817 5.28 -46.69 -13.77
C ILE A 817 5.95 -48.02 -14.12
N ARG A 818 5.81 -48.44 -15.36
CA ARG A 818 6.35 -49.71 -15.85
C ARG A 818 7.88 -49.73 -15.79
N THR A 819 8.43 -50.80 -15.24
CA THR A 819 9.86 -51.14 -15.37
C THR A 819 10.15 -51.67 -16.79
N ALA A 820 11.15 -51.09 -17.43
CA ALA A 820 11.53 -51.45 -18.80
C ALA A 820 13.03 -51.21 -19.03
N GLY A 821 13.63 -52.01 -19.88
CA GLY A 821 15.04 -51.93 -20.23
C GLY A 821 15.38 -50.61 -20.98
N ARG A 822 16.68 -50.26 -21.06
CA ARG A 822 17.21 -49.03 -21.64
C ARG A 822 16.74 -48.80 -23.10
N ASN A 823 16.77 -49.82 -23.92
CA ASN A 823 16.46 -49.73 -25.35
C ASN A 823 14.94 -49.80 -25.66
N THR A 824 14.14 -49.09 -24.87
CA THR A 824 12.69 -48.98 -25.08
C THR A 824 12.22 -47.53 -25.10
N GLN A 825 11.03 -47.26 -25.64
CA GLN A 825 10.41 -45.95 -25.79
C GLN A 825 9.63 -45.49 -24.55
N GLY A 826 9.42 -46.40 -23.58
CA GLY A 826 8.57 -46.12 -22.42
C GLY A 826 7.08 -46.29 -22.67
N VAL A 827 6.28 -45.97 -21.65
CA VAL A 827 4.82 -45.98 -21.63
C VAL A 827 4.26 -44.59 -21.36
N ARG A 828 3.00 -44.34 -21.70
CA ARG A 828 2.36 -43.06 -21.40
C ARG A 828 2.13 -42.92 -19.91
N ILE A 829 2.67 -41.86 -19.32
CA ILE A 829 2.51 -41.48 -17.91
C ILE A 829 1.42 -40.44 -17.74
N ILE A 830 1.40 -39.43 -18.62
CA ILE A 830 0.39 -38.37 -18.63
C ILE A 830 -0.28 -38.27 -20.01
N LYS A 831 -1.59 -37.97 -20.04
CA LYS A 831 -2.33 -37.67 -21.26
C LYS A 831 -2.27 -36.16 -21.50
N LEU A 832 -1.58 -35.77 -22.55
CA LEU A 832 -1.43 -34.39 -23.00
C LEU A 832 -2.52 -34.03 -24.03
N SER A 833 -2.84 -32.74 -24.17
CA SER A 833 -3.90 -32.24 -25.08
C SER A 833 -3.29 -31.26 -26.08
N GLY A 834 -3.50 -31.46 -27.37
CA GLY A 834 -2.98 -30.61 -28.47
C GLY A 834 -1.46 -30.44 -28.41
N ASP A 835 -1.00 -29.18 -28.34
CA ASP A 835 0.45 -28.81 -28.33
C ASP A 835 1.07 -28.84 -26.92
N GLU A 836 0.39 -29.45 -25.96
CA GLU A 836 0.88 -29.52 -24.58
C GLU A 836 2.08 -30.47 -24.51
N LYS A 837 3.13 -30.03 -23.80
CA LYS A 837 4.36 -30.78 -23.58
C LYS A 837 4.72 -30.83 -22.11
N VAL A 838 5.36 -31.90 -21.65
CA VAL A 838 6.00 -31.98 -20.34
C VAL A 838 7.27 -31.15 -20.37
N VAL A 839 7.42 -30.29 -19.38
CA VAL A 839 8.56 -29.35 -19.23
C VAL A 839 9.47 -29.76 -18.09
N SER A 840 8.91 -30.33 -17.03
CA SER A 840 9.65 -30.68 -15.81
C SER A 840 9.02 -31.90 -15.13
N ALA A 841 9.87 -32.68 -14.51
CA ALA A 841 9.46 -33.73 -13.57
C ALA A 841 10.45 -33.78 -12.40
N ILE A 842 9.92 -33.93 -11.19
CA ILE A 842 10.70 -34.01 -9.96
C ILE A 842 10.22 -35.14 -9.06
N LYS A 843 11.13 -35.66 -8.25
CA LYS A 843 10.83 -36.56 -7.15
C LYS A 843 10.25 -35.78 -5.95
N ILE A 844 9.25 -36.35 -5.29
CA ILE A 844 8.74 -35.88 -4.01
C ILE A 844 9.25 -36.81 -2.93
N ASP A 845 9.96 -36.28 -1.94
CA ASP A 845 10.42 -37.06 -0.78
C ASP A 845 9.30 -37.12 0.27
N ASP A 846 8.74 -38.32 0.52
CA ASP A 846 7.69 -38.53 1.55
C ASP A 846 8.23 -38.43 3.00
N ASN A 847 9.54 -38.30 3.20
CA ASN A 847 10.15 -38.13 4.54
C ASN A 847 9.97 -36.72 5.13
N LEU A 848 9.13 -35.88 4.55
CA LEU A 848 8.82 -34.53 4.98
C LEU A 848 7.44 -34.38 5.67
N GLU A 849 6.82 -35.53 6.10
CA GLU A 849 5.63 -35.50 6.96
C GLU A 849 6.00 -35.24 8.44
#